data_089888d75de9617ac5af350180f9ec52
#
_entry.id   089888d75de9617ac5af350180f9ec52
#
_cell.length_a   1.000
_cell.length_b   1.000
_cell.length_c   1.000
_cell.angle_alpha   90.00
_cell.angle_beta   90.00
_cell.angle_gamma   90.00
#
_symmetry.space_group_name_H-M   'P 1'
#
loop_
_entity.id
_entity.type
_entity.pdbx_description
1 polymer ?
#
loop_
_entity_poly.entity_id
_entity_poly.type
_entity_poly.pdbx_seq_one_letter_code
_entity_poly.pdbx_strand_id
1 'polypeptide(L)'
;LSKRKSKSTAQTKSSAESKKTSAEARKTTAETRKGTAQKLLTEMGKKVYSDVDEGNFPSFTFSSRSVRNIVYDKKLQQFILGDATVKRSSSNIKHIRPFTQLLWLADFSKKLVDEKRTSTLRDVYYSAQAFNVEFEDQAESDELITDLEVLMKMAREGFNIYPEERSAIFGNMTIGYTVPGYEGKTLDLSAHPDGVMIGPALTTAEFVNTKAKMVLAIEKGGLFTRFIEEKVHERFKALLINTAGQPPRSTRYLLRRLNQELKLPVGILTDSVAGDEPILIKGKGGVKYLKVQEFVDQLFGGPADDGPEWKVVRGEGWECIAMNPSTLSLQFYPIETVYRHRVSGPMLRVELQDGRKVTVTKDHSLFTLREGLIVPIQTSAVKAGDFIMVPHRLPDTGVLQTPPFDLFEYASQSSMRISEREGLVFYANRPSTGVPRYVNLSPDLAWVLGFWVAEGDYASKKAVRFSQSVRNKPKADELVRRLRNSLGVEPSIYVNIRGNHKDLTVSLTRRALQMLFEKGFQLVAGSADQKEIPPLVWGLRRESKLEFVKGLIAGDGHVKRSKFLTLYSTKSEKLASQLSYLLFSLGFSNTVRKDKHGQFTIYIHGYEMRAVNPWLDIKSFPELFEVSGFGLFQRPQGKVSFFRVLPRVENLLANLEKIRSDGTVERGPLSFLSRRGFVEMNLGRYSLTAKGVRAIEILRRGLVLLRSDVHPAQVKRIIFLPGERTVYDLTVPGTRSFVAGQFCTLIHNSDPWGAHIAMVIKSGSAGSAHLRELTTPDAVWLGVWASVTGDEPVIVEENGMIKNQEIG
;
A
#
# COMPACT_ATOMS: atom_id res chain seq x y z
N LEU A 1 -56.91 -12.13 35.63
CA LEU A 1 -55.50 -11.97 36.07
C LEU A 1 -54.74 -13.33 36.17
N SER A 2 -55.44 -14.48 36.21
CA SER A 2 -54.79 -15.81 36.35
C SER A 2 -54.25 -16.42 35.01
N LYS A 3 -54.85 -16.04 33.88
CA LYS A 3 -54.39 -16.53 32.54
C LYS A 3 -53.18 -15.81 31.93
N ARG A 4 -52.72 -14.67 32.50
CA ARG A 4 -51.50 -13.98 32.04
C ARG A 4 -50.20 -14.47 32.73
N LYS A 5 -50.29 -15.06 33.95
CA LYS A 5 -49.11 -15.64 34.65
C LYS A 5 -48.68 -17.00 34.12
N SER A 6 -49.59 -17.79 33.55
CA SER A 6 -49.21 -19.11 33.01
C SER A 6 -48.49 -19.08 31.67
N LYS A 7 -48.70 -18.04 30.81
CA LYS A 7 -47.97 -17.89 29.54
C LYS A 7 -46.55 -17.35 29.72
N SER A 8 -46.27 -16.57 30.74
CA SER A 8 -44.93 -16.03 31.02
C SER A 8 -43.98 -17.11 31.56
N THR A 9 -44.49 -18.02 32.35
CA THR A 9 -43.69 -19.14 32.93
C THR A 9 -43.43 -20.28 31.93
N ALA A 10 -44.29 -20.46 30.92
CA ALA A 10 -44.06 -21.44 29.86
C ALA A 10 -43.03 -20.95 28.83
N GLN A 11 -43.02 -19.64 28.48
CA GLN A 11 -42.04 -19.06 27.59
C GLN A 11 -40.63 -18.97 28.20
N THR A 12 -40.52 -18.72 29.51
CA THR A 12 -39.23 -18.74 30.23
C THR A 12 -38.67 -20.17 30.42
N LYS A 13 -39.49 -21.19 30.57
CA LYS A 13 -39.05 -22.60 30.64
C LYS A 13 -38.59 -23.11 29.26
N SER A 14 -39.33 -22.81 28.19
CA SER A 14 -38.95 -23.22 26.83
C SER A 14 -37.64 -22.54 26.35
N SER A 15 -37.40 -21.28 26.71
CA SER A 15 -36.13 -20.58 26.37
C SER A 15 -34.95 -21.07 27.23
N ALA A 16 -35.18 -21.54 28.43
CA ALA A 16 -34.16 -22.15 29.30
C ALA A 16 -33.80 -23.57 28.85
N GLU A 17 -34.77 -24.37 28.40
CA GLU A 17 -34.53 -25.71 27.86
C GLU A 17 -33.84 -25.69 26.48
N SER A 18 -34.20 -24.75 25.58
CA SER A 18 -33.50 -24.58 24.31
C SER A 18 -32.07 -24.08 24.51
N LYS A 19 -31.79 -23.29 25.54
CA LYS A 19 -30.44 -22.85 25.91
C LYS A 19 -29.59 -23.97 26.51
N LYS A 20 -30.22 -24.87 27.36
CA LYS A 20 -29.51 -26.04 27.88
C LYS A 20 -29.13 -27.04 26.79
N THR A 21 -30.04 -27.35 25.88
CA THR A 21 -29.75 -28.26 24.73
C THR A 21 -28.70 -27.70 23.80
N SER A 22 -28.64 -26.38 23.57
CA SER A 22 -27.59 -25.76 22.76
C SER A 22 -26.21 -25.73 23.44
N ALA A 23 -26.16 -25.58 24.78
CA ALA A 23 -24.93 -25.62 25.57
C ALA A 23 -24.36 -27.05 25.67
N GLU A 24 -25.22 -28.05 25.85
CA GLU A 24 -24.83 -29.47 25.81
C GLU A 24 -24.34 -29.92 24.44
N ALA A 25 -24.99 -29.51 23.38
CA ALA A 25 -24.55 -29.77 22.01
C ALA A 25 -23.18 -29.13 21.70
N ARG A 26 -22.87 -27.94 22.25
CA ARG A 26 -21.59 -27.29 22.11
C ARG A 26 -20.46 -27.91 22.93
N LYS A 27 -20.73 -28.35 24.17
CA LYS A 27 -19.80 -29.16 24.97
C LYS A 27 -19.42 -30.44 24.25
N THR A 28 -20.39 -31.17 23.72
CA THR A 28 -20.17 -32.39 22.93
C THR A 28 -19.31 -32.11 21.69
N THR A 29 -19.49 -30.95 21.06
CA THR A 29 -18.71 -30.59 19.86
C THR A 29 -17.24 -30.25 20.21
N ALA A 30 -16.96 -29.58 21.33
CA ALA A 30 -15.61 -29.24 21.76
C ALA A 30 -14.84 -30.49 22.27
N GLU A 31 -15.48 -31.35 23.02
CA GLU A 31 -14.92 -32.63 23.47
C GLU A 31 -14.68 -33.59 22.30
N THR A 32 -15.60 -33.63 21.33
CA THR A 32 -15.44 -34.41 20.09
C THR A 32 -14.25 -33.92 19.24
N ARG A 33 -13.99 -32.59 19.16
CA ARG A 33 -12.83 -32.04 18.46
C ARG A 33 -11.51 -32.40 19.12
N LYS A 34 -11.43 -32.33 20.48
CA LYS A 34 -10.21 -32.71 21.22
C LYS A 34 -9.89 -34.21 21.09
N GLY A 35 -10.89 -35.08 21.21
CA GLY A 35 -10.73 -36.51 20.96
C GLY A 35 -10.28 -36.81 19.52
N THR A 36 -10.73 -36.00 18.55
CA THR A 36 -10.32 -36.13 17.15
C THR A 36 -8.86 -35.74 16.97
N ALA A 37 -8.40 -34.61 17.57
CA ALA A 37 -7.00 -34.16 17.46
C ALA A 37 -6.03 -35.19 18.04
N GLN A 38 -6.31 -35.69 19.27
CA GLN A 38 -5.52 -36.73 19.93
C GLN A 38 -5.41 -38.02 19.08
N LYS A 39 -6.52 -38.43 18.47
CA LYS A 39 -6.57 -39.61 17.60
C LYS A 39 -5.70 -39.38 16.34
N LEU A 40 -5.88 -38.28 15.63
CA LEU A 40 -5.15 -37.97 14.41
C LEU A 40 -3.63 -37.89 14.64
N LEU A 41 -3.21 -37.18 15.72
CA LEU A 41 -1.78 -37.08 16.07
C LEU A 41 -1.17 -38.42 16.47
N THR A 42 -1.96 -39.28 17.17
CA THR A 42 -1.53 -40.63 17.53
C THR A 42 -1.41 -41.54 16.28
N GLU A 43 -2.34 -41.45 15.33
CA GLU A 43 -2.32 -42.20 14.07
C GLU A 43 -1.11 -41.77 13.22
N MET A 44 -0.78 -40.47 13.18
CA MET A 44 0.42 -39.95 12.54
C MET A 44 1.70 -40.58 13.09
N GLY A 45 1.83 -40.62 14.44
CA GLY A 45 2.99 -41.23 15.09
C GLY A 45 3.09 -42.75 14.83
N LYS A 46 1.95 -43.47 14.91
CA LYS A 46 1.88 -44.91 14.59
C LYS A 46 2.30 -45.21 13.17
N LYS A 47 1.88 -44.41 12.21
CA LYS A 47 2.27 -44.54 10.81
C LYS A 47 3.79 -44.41 10.63
N VAL A 48 4.41 -43.37 11.24
CA VAL A 48 5.86 -43.17 11.18
C VAL A 48 6.59 -44.38 11.81
N TYR A 49 6.09 -44.89 12.94
CA TYR A 49 6.66 -46.06 13.59
C TYR A 49 6.57 -47.30 12.68
N SER A 50 5.41 -47.61 12.10
CA SER A 50 5.22 -48.75 11.17
C SER A 50 6.13 -48.62 9.94
N ASP A 51 6.24 -47.43 9.33
CA ASP A 51 7.12 -47.22 8.18
C ASP A 51 8.58 -47.53 8.51
N VAL A 52 9.04 -47.11 9.71
CA VAL A 52 10.42 -47.38 10.17
C VAL A 52 10.64 -48.88 10.52
N ASP A 53 9.66 -49.50 11.20
CA ASP A 53 9.74 -50.91 11.59
C ASP A 53 9.76 -51.83 10.38
N GLU A 54 9.10 -51.47 9.30
CA GLU A 54 9.10 -52.13 8.00
C GLU A 54 10.35 -51.84 7.14
N GLY A 55 11.27 -50.97 7.62
CA GLY A 55 12.46 -50.55 6.88
C GLY A 55 12.20 -49.52 5.79
N ASN A 56 11.02 -48.87 5.80
CA ASN A 56 10.64 -47.84 4.88
C ASN A 56 11.01 -46.45 5.38
N PHE A 57 11.23 -45.52 4.46
CA PHE A 57 11.41 -44.10 4.79
C PHE A 57 10.06 -43.41 4.98
N PRO A 58 9.71 -42.97 6.21
CA PRO A 58 8.46 -42.30 6.46
C PRO A 58 8.34 -41.00 5.70
N SER A 59 7.11 -40.70 5.29
CA SER A 59 6.81 -39.47 4.55
C SER A 59 5.41 -38.96 4.79
N PHE A 60 5.26 -37.60 4.72
CA PHE A 60 3.96 -36.92 4.78
C PHE A 60 3.66 -36.28 3.44
N THR A 61 2.42 -36.47 2.98
CA THR A 61 1.91 -35.84 1.76
C THR A 61 0.66 -35.02 2.12
N PHE A 62 0.68 -33.73 1.76
CA PHE A 62 -0.44 -32.82 2.03
C PHE A 62 -0.56 -31.79 0.90
N SER A 63 -1.71 -31.10 0.83
CA SER A 63 -1.96 -30.13 -0.23
C SER A 63 -0.97 -28.96 -0.18
N SER A 64 -0.42 -28.60 -1.33
CA SER A 64 0.48 -27.45 -1.46
C SER A 64 -0.24 -26.14 -1.17
N ARG A 65 0.38 -25.26 -0.37
CA ARG A 65 -0.12 -23.91 -0.07
C ARG A 65 0.42 -22.84 -1.02
N SER A 66 1.08 -23.26 -2.12
CA SER A 66 1.56 -22.29 -3.10
C SER A 66 0.41 -21.51 -3.71
N VAL A 67 0.64 -20.23 -4.04
CA VAL A 67 -0.38 -19.36 -4.66
C VAL A 67 -0.98 -19.99 -5.91
N ARG A 68 -0.18 -20.76 -6.68
CA ARG A 68 -0.65 -21.47 -7.90
C ARG A 68 -1.63 -22.61 -7.60
N ASN A 69 -1.68 -23.12 -6.37
CA ASN A 69 -2.58 -24.19 -5.93
C ASN A 69 -3.79 -23.68 -5.14
N ILE A 70 -3.96 -22.36 -5.05
CA ILE A 70 -5.14 -21.75 -4.44
C ILE A 70 -6.17 -21.54 -5.53
N VAL A 71 -7.26 -22.30 -5.49
CA VAL A 71 -8.33 -22.27 -6.48
C VAL A 71 -9.63 -21.76 -5.88
N TYR A 72 -10.42 -21.07 -6.68
CA TYR A 72 -11.73 -20.59 -6.28
C TYR A 72 -12.81 -21.62 -6.48
N ASP A 73 -13.45 -22.12 -5.42
CA ASP A 73 -14.60 -22.99 -5.49
C ASP A 73 -15.90 -22.17 -5.62
N LYS A 74 -16.54 -22.26 -6.79
CA LYS A 74 -17.78 -21.51 -7.07
C LYS A 74 -18.98 -21.99 -6.24
N LYS A 75 -19.00 -23.25 -5.80
CA LYS A 75 -20.11 -23.81 -4.97
C LYS A 75 -19.98 -23.33 -3.52
N LEU A 76 -18.79 -23.40 -2.98
CA LEU A 76 -18.49 -22.95 -1.62
C LEU A 76 -18.32 -21.43 -1.52
N GLN A 77 -18.17 -20.75 -2.67
CA GLN A 77 -17.87 -19.31 -2.74
C GLN A 77 -16.64 -18.90 -1.93
N GLN A 78 -15.59 -19.73 -1.95
CA GLN A 78 -14.37 -19.52 -1.19
C GLN A 78 -13.15 -20.06 -1.92
N PHE A 79 -11.96 -19.54 -1.58
CA PHE A 79 -10.71 -20.14 -2.03
C PHE A 79 -10.41 -21.39 -1.22
N ILE A 80 -10.06 -22.46 -1.92
CA ILE A 80 -9.65 -23.74 -1.37
C ILE A 80 -8.27 -24.11 -1.92
N LEU A 81 -7.60 -25.05 -1.25
CA LEU A 81 -6.40 -25.65 -1.79
C LEU A 81 -6.79 -26.59 -2.93
N GLY A 82 -6.10 -26.47 -4.06
CA GLY A 82 -6.28 -27.38 -5.21
C GLY A 82 -5.58 -28.72 -4.97
N ASP A 83 -5.44 -29.50 -6.06
CA ASP A 83 -4.99 -30.89 -6.01
C ASP A 83 -3.46 -31.06 -5.95
N ALA A 84 -2.68 -30.00 -6.15
CA ALA A 84 -1.24 -30.08 -6.06
C ALA A 84 -0.80 -30.39 -4.61
N THR A 85 0.08 -31.39 -4.47
CA THR A 85 0.58 -31.86 -3.17
C THR A 85 2.06 -31.59 -2.98
N VAL A 86 2.47 -31.52 -1.73
CA VAL A 86 3.87 -31.48 -1.30
C VAL A 86 4.15 -32.74 -0.50
N LYS A 87 5.26 -33.41 -0.81
CA LYS A 87 5.72 -34.59 -0.07
C LYS A 87 6.98 -34.21 0.72
N ARG A 88 6.94 -34.41 2.05
CA ARG A 88 8.12 -34.31 2.93
C ARG A 88 8.52 -35.72 3.33
N SER A 89 9.71 -36.15 2.98
CA SER A 89 10.19 -37.53 3.20
C SER A 89 11.52 -37.52 3.92
N SER A 90 11.71 -38.49 4.84
CA SER A 90 12.98 -38.73 5.51
C SER A 90 14.08 -39.31 4.58
N SER A 91 13.70 -39.82 3.39
CA SER A 91 14.67 -40.29 2.39
C SER A 91 15.41 -39.17 1.63
N ASN A 92 14.97 -37.92 1.74
CA ASN A 92 15.55 -36.79 1.02
C ASN A 92 16.27 -35.86 2.01
N ILE A 93 17.55 -35.68 1.82
CA ILE A 93 18.40 -34.85 2.71
C ILE A 93 17.89 -33.41 2.86
N LYS A 94 17.27 -32.83 1.80
CA LYS A 94 16.68 -31.50 1.85
C LYS A 94 15.38 -31.47 2.65
N HIS A 95 14.75 -32.61 2.86
CA HIS A 95 13.47 -32.70 3.57
C HIS A 95 13.62 -33.24 5.00
N ILE A 96 14.77 -33.76 5.37
CA ILE A 96 15.01 -34.35 6.72
C ILE A 96 14.73 -33.33 7.81
N ARG A 97 15.32 -32.12 7.71
CA ARG A 97 15.11 -31.08 8.72
C ARG A 97 13.62 -30.71 8.86
N PRO A 98 12.89 -30.27 7.82
CA PRO A 98 11.47 -29.93 7.95
C PRO A 98 10.57 -31.15 8.27
N PHE A 99 11.00 -32.38 7.95
CA PHE A 99 10.31 -33.59 8.37
C PHE A 99 10.44 -33.81 9.88
N THR A 100 11.65 -33.70 10.42
CA THR A 100 11.91 -33.83 11.86
C THR A 100 11.23 -32.72 12.68
N GLN A 101 11.28 -31.48 12.20
CA GLN A 101 10.60 -30.34 12.80
C GLN A 101 9.07 -30.56 12.85
N LEU A 102 8.46 -31.07 11.76
CA LEU A 102 7.03 -31.36 11.69
C LEU A 102 6.63 -32.51 12.64
N LEU A 103 7.48 -33.54 12.74
CA LEU A 103 7.26 -34.66 13.67
C LEU A 103 7.34 -34.22 15.13
N TRP A 104 8.34 -33.43 15.47
CA TRP A 104 8.46 -32.80 16.79
C TRP A 104 7.23 -31.95 17.12
N LEU A 105 6.79 -31.11 16.17
CA LEU A 105 5.63 -30.27 16.36
C LEU A 105 4.34 -31.07 16.61
N ALA A 106 4.20 -32.21 15.93
CA ALA A 106 3.07 -33.11 16.16
C ALA A 106 3.11 -33.75 17.56
N ASP A 107 4.29 -34.19 18.04
CA ASP A 107 4.48 -34.71 19.41
C ASP A 107 4.23 -33.62 20.46
N PHE A 108 4.77 -32.42 20.26
CA PHE A 108 4.54 -31.26 21.13
C PHE A 108 3.05 -30.91 21.20
N SER A 109 2.37 -30.86 20.05
CA SER A 109 0.92 -30.62 19.98
C SER A 109 0.12 -31.70 20.70
N LYS A 110 0.53 -32.97 20.56
CA LYS A 110 -0.10 -34.10 21.28
C LYS A 110 0.03 -33.95 22.80
N LYS A 111 1.22 -33.57 23.30
CA LYS A 111 1.46 -33.29 24.71
C LYS A 111 0.58 -32.15 25.23
N LEU A 112 0.45 -31.06 24.46
CA LEU A 112 -0.46 -29.96 24.84
C LEU A 112 -1.91 -30.43 24.98
N VAL A 113 -2.37 -31.27 24.04
CA VAL A 113 -3.74 -31.80 24.08
C VAL A 113 -3.94 -32.77 25.26
N ASP A 114 -2.98 -33.68 25.48
CA ASP A 114 -3.04 -34.68 26.55
C ASP A 114 -2.98 -34.03 27.94
N GLU A 115 -2.12 -33.05 28.13
CA GLU A 115 -1.94 -32.33 29.40
C GLU A 115 -2.95 -31.20 29.60
N LYS A 116 -3.80 -30.95 28.60
CA LYS A 116 -4.79 -29.83 28.61
C LYS A 116 -4.12 -28.47 28.78
N ARG A 117 -2.89 -28.31 28.27
CA ARG A 117 -2.16 -27.06 28.24
C ARG A 117 -2.34 -26.35 26.91
N THR A 118 -2.02 -25.07 26.88
CA THR A 118 -2.04 -24.24 25.69
C THR A 118 -0.66 -23.65 25.45
N SER A 119 -0.32 -23.37 24.21
CA SER A 119 0.90 -22.67 23.83
C SER A 119 0.60 -21.57 22.83
N THR A 120 1.44 -20.54 22.77
CA THR A 120 1.40 -19.53 21.73
C THR A 120 2.28 -19.90 20.55
N LEU A 121 2.07 -19.29 19.38
CA LEU A 121 2.95 -19.48 18.23
C LEU A 121 4.43 -19.20 18.58
N ARG A 122 4.67 -18.16 19.35
CA ARG A 122 6.00 -17.76 19.79
C ARG A 122 6.60 -18.73 20.80
N ASP A 123 5.79 -19.24 21.69
CA ASP A 123 6.21 -20.22 22.68
C ASP A 123 6.58 -21.57 22.03
N VAL A 124 5.91 -21.99 20.95
CA VAL A 124 6.31 -23.15 20.13
C VAL A 124 7.74 -22.97 19.60
N TYR A 125 8.05 -21.79 19.06
CA TYR A 125 9.37 -21.47 18.56
C TYR A 125 10.46 -21.59 19.65
N TYR A 126 10.23 -21.02 20.84
CA TYR A 126 11.18 -21.11 21.95
C TYR A 126 11.25 -22.52 22.56
N SER A 127 10.12 -23.22 22.66
CA SER A 127 10.09 -24.59 23.16
C SER A 127 10.90 -25.54 22.28
N ALA A 128 10.88 -25.37 20.96
CA ALA A 128 11.67 -26.16 20.03
C ALA A 128 13.17 -26.07 20.32
N GLN A 129 13.66 -24.89 20.64
CA GLN A 129 15.08 -24.67 21.00
C GLN A 129 15.49 -25.48 22.24
N ALA A 130 14.61 -25.62 23.21
CA ALA A 130 14.88 -26.44 24.42
C ALA A 130 15.00 -27.94 24.10
N PHE A 131 14.45 -28.39 22.98
CA PHE A 131 14.56 -29.78 22.49
C PHE A 131 15.60 -29.98 21.38
N ASN A 132 16.50 -29.02 21.15
CA ASN A 132 17.48 -29.02 20.07
C ASN A 132 16.84 -29.14 18.65
N VAL A 133 15.61 -28.66 18.49
CA VAL A 133 14.95 -28.52 17.20
C VAL A 133 15.07 -27.06 16.77
N GLU A 134 16.01 -26.80 15.89
CA GLU A 134 16.32 -25.46 15.44
C GLU A 134 15.40 -25.02 14.31
N PHE A 135 14.83 -23.82 14.45
CA PHE A 135 14.19 -23.04 13.39
C PHE A 135 15.09 -21.86 13.03
N GLU A 136 15.11 -21.46 11.78
CA GLU A 136 15.86 -20.26 11.34
C GLU A 136 15.31 -19.00 11.98
N ASP A 137 13.98 -18.89 12.01
CA ASP A 137 13.25 -17.81 12.64
C ASP A 137 11.83 -18.27 13.05
N GLN A 138 11.06 -17.37 13.64
CA GLN A 138 9.68 -17.64 14.02
C GLN A 138 8.78 -17.90 12.80
N ALA A 139 9.08 -17.32 11.63
CA ALA A 139 8.27 -17.51 10.42
C ALA A 139 8.34 -18.97 9.92
N GLU A 140 9.51 -19.62 9.98
CA GLU A 140 9.65 -21.05 9.68
C GLU A 140 8.80 -21.92 10.60
N SER A 141 8.78 -21.62 11.92
CA SER A 141 7.93 -22.31 12.90
C SER A 141 6.45 -22.13 12.56
N ASP A 142 6.01 -20.89 12.26
CA ASP A 142 4.61 -20.58 11.92
C ASP A 142 4.16 -21.26 10.61
N GLU A 143 5.05 -21.40 9.63
CA GLU A 143 4.80 -22.15 8.40
C GLU A 143 4.57 -23.63 8.67
N LEU A 144 5.38 -24.25 9.54
CA LEU A 144 5.22 -25.67 9.89
C LEU A 144 3.97 -25.95 10.69
N ILE A 145 3.55 -25.02 11.59
CA ILE A 145 2.26 -25.10 12.25
C ILE A 145 1.13 -25.09 11.21
N THR A 146 1.23 -24.26 10.20
CA THR A 146 0.24 -24.23 9.11
C THR A 146 0.30 -25.49 8.23
N ASP A 147 1.48 -26.09 8.03
CA ASP A 147 1.59 -27.39 7.35
C ASP A 147 0.91 -28.52 8.15
N LEU A 148 1.04 -28.50 9.49
CA LEU A 148 0.34 -29.44 10.39
C LEU A 148 -1.19 -29.24 10.31
N GLU A 149 -1.70 -27.99 10.24
CA GLU A 149 -3.11 -27.71 10.03
C GLU A 149 -3.63 -28.36 8.74
N VAL A 150 -2.89 -28.24 7.64
CA VAL A 150 -3.25 -28.81 6.33
C VAL A 150 -3.19 -30.34 6.37
N LEU A 151 -2.13 -30.91 6.96
CA LEU A 151 -1.92 -32.35 7.07
C LEU A 151 -3.04 -33.02 7.88
N MET A 152 -3.43 -32.41 9.01
CA MET A 152 -4.45 -32.92 9.91
C MET A 152 -5.87 -32.50 9.52
N LYS A 153 -6.02 -31.59 8.53
CA LYS A 153 -7.29 -30.97 8.17
C LYS A 153 -8.01 -30.33 9.36
N MET A 154 -7.24 -29.79 10.28
CA MET A 154 -7.72 -29.23 11.55
C MET A 154 -7.01 -27.92 11.84
N ALA A 155 -7.73 -26.94 12.35
CA ALA A 155 -7.16 -25.67 12.78
C ALA A 155 -6.27 -25.84 14.03
N ARG A 156 -5.22 -25.00 14.14
CA ARG A 156 -4.21 -25.04 15.22
C ARG A 156 -4.80 -24.96 16.63
N GLU A 157 -5.94 -24.32 16.79
CA GLU A 157 -6.67 -24.26 18.06
C GLU A 157 -7.15 -25.64 18.50
N GLY A 158 -7.34 -26.60 17.57
CA GLY A 158 -7.62 -28.00 17.88
C GLY A 158 -6.41 -28.72 18.49
N PHE A 159 -5.21 -28.22 18.28
CA PHE A 159 -3.95 -28.71 18.89
C PHE A 159 -3.53 -27.90 20.12
N ASN A 160 -4.39 -27.03 20.65
CA ASN A 160 -4.11 -26.11 21.76
C ASN A 160 -2.98 -25.08 21.47
N ILE A 161 -2.76 -24.73 20.19
CA ILE A 161 -1.82 -23.67 19.80
C ILE A 161 -2.63 -22.43 19.41
N TYR A 162 -2.30 -21.27 19.99
CA TYR A 162 -3.04 -20.03 19.85
C TYR A 162 -2.11 -18.88 19.41
N PRO A 163 -2.63 -17.88 18.69
CA PRO A 163 -1.87 -16.65 18.43
C PRO A 163 -1.74 -15.83 19.72
N GLU A 164 -0.73 -14.96 19.79
CA GLU A 164 -0.60 -13.98 20.87
C GLU A 164 -1.80 -13.03 20.94
N GLU A 165 -2.16 -12.65 22.13
CA GLU A 165 -3.24 -11.70 22.39
C GLU A 165 -2.75 -10.27 22.10
N ARG A 166 -3.45 -9.59 21.18
CA ARG A 166 -3.09 -8.21 20.79
C ARG A 166 -4.27 -7.25 20.77
N SER A 167 -5.47 -7.80 20.79
CA SER A 167 -6.73 -7.05 20.68
C SER A 167 -7.46 -7.05 22.01
N ALA A 168 -8.25 -6.02 22.25
CA ALA A 168 -9.06 -5.88 23.44
C ALA A 168 -10.51 -5.56 23.10
N ILE A 169 -11.45 -5.94 23.98
CA ILE A 169 -12.87 -5.60 23.90
C ILE A 169 -13.28 -4.87 25.19
N PHE A 170 -14.15 -3.88 25.05
CA PHE A 170 -14.73 -3.11 26.17
C PHE A 170 -16.20 -2.81 25.90
N GLY A 171 -17.02 -2.79 26.95
CA GLY A 171 -18.39 -2.32 26.88
C GLY A 171 -19.36 -3.15 27.69
N ASN A 172 -20.63 -2.76 27.66
CA ASN A 172 -21.67 -3.32 28.52
C ASN A 172 -22.12 -4.70 28.02
N MET A 173 -21.35 -5.72 28.40
CA MET A 173 -21.62 -7.13 28.09
C MET A 173 -21.02 -8.05 29.14
N THR A 174 -21.78 -9.03 29.57
CA THR A 174 -21.33 -10.09 30.50
C THR A 174 -21.13 -11.39 29.72
N ILE A 175 -19.98 -12.01 29.92
CA ILE A 175 -19.63 -13.33 29.36
C ILE A 175 -19.55 -14.37 30.47
N GLY A 176 -19.78 -15.63 30.11
CA GLY A 176 -19.57 -16.81 30.97
C GLY A 176 -18.39 -17.62 30.43
N TYR A 177 -17.42 -17.94 31.26
CA TYR A 177 -16.28 -18.76 30.85
C TYR A 177 -16.65 -20.21 30.66
N THR A 178 -16.11 -20.83 29.62
CA THR A 178 -16.26 -22.27 29.29
C THR A 178 -14.92 -23.00 29.35
N VAL A 179 -13.84 -22.30 29.70
CA VAL A 179 -12.49 -22.90 29.81
C VAL A 179 -12.32 -23.65 31.12
N PRO A 180 -11.52 -24.73 31.16
CA PRO A 180 -11.30 -25.55 32.37
C PRO A 180 -10.84 -24.74 33.58
N GLY A 181 -11.47 -24.97 34.74
CA GLY A 181 -11.20 -24.27 36.00
C GLY A 181 -11.87 -22.90 36.18
N TYR A 182 -12.52 -22.39 35.12
CA TYR A 182 -13.29 -21.15 35.14
C TYR A 182 -14.76 -21.32 34.73
N GLU A 183 -15.22 -22.56 34.53
CA GLU A 183 -16.60 -22.84 34.12
C GLU A 183 -17.61 -22.25 35.10
N GLY A 184 -18.59 -21.55 34.53
CA GLY A 184 -19.65 -20.89 35.31
C GLY A 184 -19.26 -19.56 35.94
N LYS A 185 -17.97 -19.13 35.91
CA LYS A 185 -17.59 -17.78 36.30
C LYS A 185 -17.98 -16.81 35.20
N THR A 186 -18.39 -15.61 35.60
CA THR A 186 -18.76 -14.54 34.66
C THR A 186 -17.82 -13.35 34.73
N LEU A 187 -17.66 -12.63 33.63
CA LEU A 187 -16.91 -11.40 33.55
C LEU A 187 -17.75 -10.32 32.85
N ASP A 188 -17.81 -9.15 33.43
CA ASP A 188 -18.31 -7.94 32.78
C ASP A 188 -17.17 -7.30 31.98
N LEU A 189 -17.35 -7.09 30.68
CA LEU A 189 -16.32 -6.54 29.81
C LEU A 189 -16.02 -5.06 30.06
N SER A 190 -16.85 -4.36 30.85
CA SER A 190 -16.61 -2.98 31.28
C SER A 190 -15.85 -2.90 32.62
N ALA A 191 -15.57 -4.04 33.27
CA ALA A 191 -14.91 -4.06 34.56
C ALA A 191 -13.42 -3.66 34.54
N HIS A 192 -12.76 -3.75 33.37
CA HIS A 192 -11.35 -3.41 33.25
C HIS A 192 -11.18 -2.14 32.39
N PRO A 193 -10.56 -1.05 32.94
CA PRO A 193 -10.50 0.25 32.26
C PRO A 193 -9.77 0.25 30.92
N ASP A 194 -8.82 -0.67 30.71
CA ASP A 194 -8.07 -0.80 29.45
C ASP A 194 -8.71 -1.80 28.45
N GLY A 195 -9.90 -2.33 28.81
CA GLY A 195 -10.55 -3.41 28.08
C GLY A 195 -10.03 -4.80 28.43
N VAL A 196 -10.75 -5.81 28.01
CA VAL A 196 -10.42 -7.23 28.23
C VAL A 196 -9.74 -7.78 26.97
N MET A 197 -8.57 -8.40 27.14
CA MET A 197 -7.82 -8.99 26.04
C MET A 197 -8.59 -10.13 25.37
N ILE A 198 -8.58 -10.15 24.04
CA ILE A 198 -9.30 -11.15 23.23
C ILE A 198 -8.39 -12.36 23.01
N GLY A 199 -8.46 -13.30 23.93
CA GLY A 199 -7.76 -14.57 23.87
C GLY A 199 -8.68 -15.77 23.71
N PRO A 200 -8.14 -17.00 23.86
CA PRO A 200 -8.88 -18.25 23.75
C PRO A 200 -10.12 -18.32 24.66
N ALA A 201 -9.97 -17.90 25.92
CA ALA A 201 -11.02 -17.90 26.90
C ALA A 201 -12.23 -17.04 26.53
N LEU A 202 -11.97 -15.87 25.89
CA LEU A 202 -13.01 -14.97 25.45
C LEU A 202 -13.67 -15.43 24.15
N THR A 203 -12.90 -16.01 23.24
CA THR A 203 -13.42 -16.49 21.94
C THR A 203 -14.36 -17.69 22.09
N THR A 204 -14.21 -18.49 23.13
CA THR A 204 -15.11 -19.65 23.44
C THR A 204 -16.20 -19.32 24.43
N ALA A 205 -16.12 -18.18 25.16
CA ALA A 205 -17.07 -17.78 26.19
C ALA A 205 -18.51 -17.71 25.69
N GLU A 206 -19.45 -17.96 26.59
CA GLU A 206 -20.88 -17.77 26.34
C GLU A 206 -21.27 -16.31 26.54
N PHE A 207 -22.15 -15.79 25.68
CA PHE A 207 -22.70 -14.46 25.81
C PHE A 207 -23.93 -14.52 26.77
N VAL A 208 -23.74 -14.04 28.01
CA VAL A 208 -24.78 -14.12 29.03
C VAL A 208 -25.79 -13.01 28.90
N ASN A 209 -25.34 -11.78 28.84
CA ASN A 209 -26.17 -10.60 28.74
C ASN A 209 -25.42 -9.45 28.04
N THR A 210 -26.13 -8.62 27.27
CA THR A 210 -25.61 -7.38 26.71
C THR A 210 -26.70 -6.33 26.54
N LYS A 211 -26.35 -5.07 26.77
CA LYS A 211 -27.16 -3.90 26.42
C LYS A 211 -26.69 -3.25 25.12
N ALA A 212 -25.61 -3.75 24.52
CA ALA A 212 -25.08 -3.22 23.27
C ALA A 212 -26.05 -3.44 22.11
N LYS A 213 -26.09 -2.46 21.23
CA LYS A 213 -26.85 -2.49 19.98
C LYS A 213 -25.94 -2.65 18.75
N MET A 214 -24.64 -2.48 18.92
CA MET A 214 -23.66 -2.52 17.84
C MET A 214 -22.25 -2.85 18.37
N VAL A 215 -21.34 -3.17 17.47
CA VAL A 215 -19.92 -3.33 17.73
C VAL A 215 -19.14 -2.29 16.91
N LEU A 216 -18.21 -1.59 17.54
CA LEU A 216 -17.25 -0.70 16.88
C LEU A 216 -15.87 -1.34 16.89
N ALA A 217 -15.38 -1.72 15.73
CA ALA A 217 -14.03 -2.21 15.52
C ALA A 217 -13.10 -1.03 15.19
N ILE A 218 -12.10 -0.80 16.03
CA ILE A 218 -11.24 0.38 16.04
C ILE A 218 -9.81 -0.07 15.76
N GLU A 219 -9.21 0.43 14.70
CA GLU A 219 -7.85 0.05 14.29
C GLU A 219 -6.79 0.54 15.27
N LYS A 220 -6.94 1.77 15.77
CA LYS A 220 -5.92 2.45 16.57
C LYS A 220 -6.21 2.37 18.07
N GLY A 221 -5.25 1.80 18.84
CA GLY A 221 -5.39 1.65 20.30
C GLY A 221 -5.62 2.96 21.05
N GLY A 222 -4.96 4.05 20.63
CA GLY A 222 -5.16 5.37 21.25
C GLY A 222 -6.61 5.89 21.12
N LEU A 223 -7.26 5.61 19.97
CA LEU A 223 -8.67 5.96 19.76
C LEU A 223 -9.60 5.06 20.60
N PHE A 224 -9.25 3.78 20.72
CA PHE A 224 -9.99 2.85 21.58
C PHE A 224 -10.00 3.31 23.04
N THR A 225 -8.83 3.69 23.60
CA THR A 225 -8.72 4.22 24.97
C THR A 225 -9.52 5.52 25.12
N ARG A 226 -9.39 6.43 24.14
CA ARG A 226 -10.16 7.67 24.17
C ARG A 226 -11.67 7.45 24.14
N PHE A 227 -12.15 6.49 23.36
CA PHE A 227 -13.58 6.15 23.32
C PHE A 227 -14.10 5.55 24.63
N ILE A 228 -13.24 4.85 25.38
CA ILE A 228 -13.58 4.39 26.73
C ILE A 228 -13.70 5.59 27.67
N GLU A 229 -12.72 6.48 27.66
CA GLU A 229 -12.68 7.69 28.51
C GLU A 229 -13.89 8.60 28.23
N GLU A 230 -14.24 8.82 26.96
CA GLU A 230 -15.38 9.64 26.52
C GLU A 230 -16.73 8.90 26.63
N LYS A 231 -16.76 7.69 27.18
CA LYS A 231 -17.96 6.87 27.38
C LYS A 231 -18.78 6.62 26.10
N VAL A 232 -18.10 6.52 24.96
CA VAL A 232 -18.73 6.25 23.65
C VAL A 232 -19.55 4.96 23.70
N HIS A 233 -19.07 3.93 24.42
CA HIS A 233 -19.76 2.66 24.62
C HIS A 233 -21.13 2.80 25.32
N GLU A 234 -21.28 3.73 26.26
CA GLU A 234 -22.56 4.02 26.92
C GLU A 234 -23.50 4.82 26.00
N ARG A 235 -22.96 5.89 25.40
CA ARG A 235 -23.70 6.85 24.59
C ARG A 235 -24.32 6.17 23.36
N PHE A 236 -23.54 5.33 22.66
CA PHE A 236 -23.99 4.62 21.46
C PHE A 236 -24.43 3.18 21.71
N LYS A 237 -24.42 2.73 22.97
CA LYS A 237 -24.68 1.34 23.33
C LYS A 237 -23.84 0.36 22.49
N ALA A 238 -22.53 0.63 22.39
CA ALA A 238 -21.60 -0.09 21.55
C ALA A 238 -20.66 -0.99 22.38
N LEU A 239 -20.26 -2.12 21.79
CA LEU A 239 -19.06 -2.84 22.21
C LEU A 239 -17.89 -2.27 21.42
N LEU A 240 -16.84 -1.82 22.08
CA LEU A 240 -15.63 -1.32 21.46
C LEU A 240 -14.63 -2.45 21.31
N ILE A 241 -14.05 -2.66 20.15
CA ILE A 241 -13.01 -3.65 19.92
C ILE A 241 -11.79 -2.96 19.31
N ASN A 242 -10.69 -2.94 20.06
CA ASN A 242 -9.39 -2.56 19.51
C ASN A 242 -8.84 -3.72 18.70
N THR A 243 -8.59 -3.51 17.41
CA THR A 243 -8.03 -4.52 16.53
C THR A 243 -6.51 -4.53 16.52
N ALA A 244 -5.87 -3.49 17.07
CA ALA A 244 -4.42 -3.30 17.11
C ALA A 244 -3.75 -3.45 15.72
N GLY A 245 -4.27 -2.73 14.72
CA GLY A 245 -3.94 -2.88 13.31
C GLY A 245 -4.68 -4.09 12.72
N GLN A 246 -3.96 -5.01 12.06
CA GLN A 246 -4.58 -6.21 11.49
C GLN A 246 -5.10 -7.14 12.58
N PRO A 247 -6.44 -7.38 12.66
CA PRO A 247 -7.02 -8.15 13.73
C PRO A 247 -6.58 -9.61 13.71
N PRO A 248 -6.14 -10.17 14.83
CA PRO A 248 -5.86 -11.57 14.99
C PRO A 248 -7.07 -12.45 14.64
N ARG A 249 -6.83 -13.72 14.36
CA ARG A 249 -7.88 -14.70 14.06
C ARG A 249 -8.94 -14.80 15.16
N SER A 250 -8.52 -14.72 16.42
CA SER A 250 -9.40 -14.69 17.60
C SER A 250 -10.37 -13.51 17.55
N THR A 251 -9.88 -12.31 17.25
CA THR A 251 -10.71 -11.11 17.15
C THR A 251 -11.71 -11.19 16.00
N ARG A 252 -11.27 -11.65 14.82
CA ARG A 252 -12.16 -11.87 13.66
C ARG A 252 -13.25 -12.90 13.99
N TYR A 253 -12.89 -13.98 14.67
CA TYR A 253 -13.85 -14.99 15.09
C TYR A 253 -14.87 -14.45 16.11
N LEU A 254 -14.40 -13.66 17.10
CA LEU A 254 -15.29 -13.02 18.07
C LEU A 254 -16.25 -12.02 17.41
N LEU A 255 -15.77 -11.16 16.53
CA LEU A 255 -16.60 -10.23 15.75
C LEU A 255 -17.71 -10.95 14.99
N ARG A 256 -17.37 -12.07 14.35
CA ARG A 256 -18.34 -12.91 13.66
C ARG A 256 -19.38 -13.49 14.61
N ARG A 257 -18.96 -14.00 15.77
CA ARG A 257 -19.88 -14.53 16.78
C ARG A 257 -20.86 -13.46 17.28
N LEU A 258 -20.36 -12.26 17.61
CA LEU A 258 -21.17 -11.12 18.04
C LEU A 258 -22.21 -10.74 16.97
N ASN A 259 -21.82 -10.72 15.70
CA ASN A 259 -22.75 -10.45 14.61
C ASN A 259 -23.75 -11.60 14.39
N GLN A 260 -23.30 -12.85 14.36
CA GLN A 260 -24.19 -14.00 14.01
C GLN A 260 -25.08 -14.47 15.18
N GLU A 261 -24.54 -14.48 16.40
CA GLU A 261 -25.27 -14.98 17.57
C GLU A 261 -26.16 -13.91 18.20
N LEU A 262 -25.67 -12.66 18.26
CA LEU A 262 -26.41 -11.55 18.90
C LEU A 262 -27.04 -10.59 17.88
N LYS A 263 -26.79 -10.79 16.57
CA LYS A 263 -27.26 -9.91 15.49
C LYS A 263 -26.81 -8.45 15.64
N LEU A 264 -25.66 -8.21 16.29
CA LEU A 264 -25.11 -6.87 16.43
C LEU A 264 -24.46 -6.43 15.11
N PRO A 265 -24.84 -5.27 14.54
CA PRO A 265 -24.12 -4.69 13.42
C PRO A 265 -22.70 -4.32 13.84
N VAL A 266 -21.75 -4.51 12.93
CA VAL A 266 -20.32 -4.20 13.16
C VAL A 266 -19.94 -2.99 12.33
N GLY A 267 -19.61 -1.89 12.99
CA GLY A 267 -18.99 -0.72 12.41
C GLY A 267 -17.47 -0.80 12.47
N ILE A 268 -16.80 -0.22 11.45
CA ILE A 268 -15.36 -0.24 11.31
C ILE A 268 -14.87 1.20 11.16
N LEU A 269 -13.84 1.58 11.92
CA LEU A 269 -13.22 2.90 11.85
C LEU A 269 -11.87 2.81 11.16
N THR A 270 -11.76 3.47 9.98
CA THR A 270 -10.55 3.52 9.14
C THR A 270 -10.27 4.94 8.66
N ASP A 271 -9.09 5.16 8.08
CA ASP A 271 -8.64 6.43 7.51
C ASP A 271 -8.38 6.31 6.00
N SER A 272 -8.36 7.43 5.26
CA SER A 272 -8.32 7.42 3.79
C SER A 272 -7.77 8.71 3.17
N VAL A 273 -7.60 8.69 1.83
CA VAL A 273 -7.09 9.81 1.03
C VAL A 273 -8.18 10.47 0.20
N ALA A 274 -7.95 11.73 -0.22
CA ALA A 274 -8.86 12.45 -1.10
C ALA A 274 -8.90 11.84 -2.51
N GLY A 275 -10.08 11.82 -3.14
CA GLY A 275 -10.27 11.18 -4.43
C GLY A 275 -9.56 11.87 -5.60
N ASP A 276 -9.26 13.17 -5.48
CA ASP A 276 -8.55 13.96 -6.51
C ASP A 276 -7.03 13.79 -6.48
N GLU A 277 -6.48 12.99 -5.53
CA GLU A 277 -5.06 12.70 -5.48
C GLU A 277 -4.65 11.76 -6.63
N PRO A 278 -3.57 12.10 -7.37
CA PRO A 278 -3.09 11.26 -8.46
C PRO A 278 -2.33 10.02 -7.97
N ILE A 279 -2.41 8.95 -8.76
CA ILE A 279 -1.74 7.68 -8.52
C ILE A 279 -1.27 7.05 -9.85
N LEU A 280 -0.17 6.29 -9.81
CA LEU A 280 0.24 5.40 -10.90
C LEU A 280 -0.26 3.98 -10.64
N ILE A 281 -1.10 3.48 -11.53
CA ILE A 281 -1.68 2.15 -11.47
C ILE A 281 -1.21 1.34 -12.67
N LYS A 282 -0.79 0.09 -12.44
CA LYS A 282 -0.36 -0.84 -13.47
C LYS A 282 -1.33 -2.01 -13.57
N GLY A 283 -1.81 -2.28 -14.77
CA GLY A 283 -2.68 -3.41 -15.10
C GLY A 283 -2.26 -4.11 -16.38
N LYS A 284 -3.10 -5.00 -16.92
CA LYS A 284 -2.82 -5.70 -18.19
C LYS A 284 -2.55 -4.77 -19.38
N GLY A 285 -3.14 -3.58 -19.38
CA GLY A 285 -2.93 -2.54 -20.40
C GLY A 285 -1.78 -1.58 -20.15
N GLY A 286 -0.84 -1.91 -19.26
CA GLY A 286 0.30 -1.06 -18.88
C GLY A 286 0.00 -0.12 -17.72
N VAL A 287 0.88 0.88 -17.54
CA VAL A 287 0.78 1.87 -16.47
C VAL A 287 -0.10 3.04 -16.89
N LYS A 288 -0.95 3.48 -15.98
CA LYS A 288 -1.85 4.63 -16.13
C LYS A 288 -1.64 5.61 -14.99
N TYR A 289 -1.65 6.89 -15.31
CA TYR A 289 -1.72 7.98 -14.33
C TYR A 289 -3.17 8.44 -14.22
N LEU A 290 -3.80 8.19 -13.07
CA LEU A 290 -5.21 8.46 -12.82
C LEU A 290 -5.35 9.18 -11.48
N LYS A 291 -6.53 9.75 -11.21
CA LYS A 291 -6.93 10.09 -9.85
C LYS A 291 -7.33 8.80 -9.12
N VAL A 292 -7.09 8.74 -7.81
CA VAL A 292 -7.51 7.59 -6.98
C VAL A 292 -9.01 7.33 -7.17
N GLN A 293 -9.83 8.37 -7.19
CA GLN A 293 -11.27 8.29 -7.47
C GLN A 293 -11.56 7.62 -8.82
N GLU A 294 -10.93 8.05 -9.90
CA GLU A 294 -11.16 7.51 -11.25
C GLU A 294 -10.86 6.00 -11.30
N PHE A 295 -9.77 5.60 -10.65
CA PHE A 295 -9.37 4.19 -10.57
C PHE A 295 -10.37 3.36 -9.74
N VAL A 296 -10.70 3.82 -8.55
CA VAL A 296 -11.56 3.07 -7.62
C VAL A 296 -12.99 3.02 -8.16
N ASP A 297 -13.55 4.14 -8.63
CA ASP A 297 -14.91 4.18 -9.17
C ASP A 297 -15.07 3.28 -10.41
N GLN A 298 -14.03 3.16 -11.24
CA GLN A 298 -14.04 2.21 -12.37
C GLN A 298 -14.22 0.75 -11.90
N LEU A 299 -13.57 0.37 -10.77
CA LEU A 299 -13.70 -0.97 -10.21
C LEU A 299 -15.07 -1.22 -9.57
N PHE A 300 -15.75 -0.17 -9.14
CA PHE A 300 -17.11 -0.23 -8.60
C PHE A 300 -18.21 -0.13 -9.66
N GLY A 301 -17.86 0.01 -10.94
CA GLY A 301 -18.82 0.12 -12.03
C GLY A 301 -19.47 1.51 -12.17
N GLY A 302 -18.96 2.53 -11.48
CA GLY A 302 -19.43 3.91 -11.57
C GLY A 302 -19.05 4.78 -10.38
N PRO A 303 -19.37 6.10 -10.46
CA PRO A 303 -19.11 7.04 -9.39
C PRO A 303 -19.87 6.68 -8.10
N ALA A 304 -19.47 7.31 -6.99
CA ALA A 304 -20.18 7.14 -5.72
C ALA A 304 -21.60 7.68 -5.82
N ASP A 305 -22.59 6.84 -5.51
CA ASP A 305 -23.98 7.28 -5.35
C ASP A 305 -24.13 8.21 -4.15
N ASP A 306 -25.24 8.99 -4.09
CA ASP A 306 -25.49 9.93 -2.98
C ASP A 306 -25.78 9.26 -1.62
N GLY A 307 -25.68 7.93 -1.54
CA GLY A 307 -25.86 7.16 -0.31
C GLY A 307 -24.62 7.13 0.59
N PRO A 308 -24.76 6.87 1.89
CA PRO A 308 -23.68 6.76 2.87
C PRO A 308 -22.92 5.43 2.74
N GLU A 309 -22.70 4.90 1.54
CA GLU A 309 -22.21 3.55 1.36
C GLU A 309 -20.69 3.46 1.45
N TRP A 310 -20.26 2.60 2.37
CA TRP A 310 -18.92 2.04 2.42
C TRP A 310 -18.83 0.84 1.46
N LYS A 311 -18.00 0.93 0.43
CA LYS A 311 -17.84 -0.13 -0.59
C LYS A 311 -16.42 -0.63 -0.64
N VAL A 312 -16.26 -1.96 -0.81
CA VAL A 312 -14.98 -2.66 -0.94
C VAL A 312 -15.02 -3.56 -2.15
N VAL A 313 -13.99 -3.49 -3.00
CA VAL A 313 -13.80 -4.39 -4.15
C VAL A 313 -12.35 -4.87 -4.19
N ARG A 314 -12.12 -6.06 -4.76
CA ARG A 314 -10.77 -6.58 -4.99
C ARG A 314 -10.05 -5.81 -6.09
N GLY A 315 -8.77 -5.55 -5.87
CA GLY A 315 -7.87 -4.95 -6.84
C GLY A 315 -7.22 -5.96 -7.81
N GLU A 316 -7.86 -7.11 -8.09
CA GLU A 316 -7.26 -8.20 -8.87
C GLU A 316 -6.71 -7.77 -10.23
N GLY A 317 -5.44 -8.11 -10.47
CA GLY A 317 -4.75 -7.77 -11.72
C GLY A 317 -4.26 -6.33 -11.80
N TRP A 318 -4.39 -5.55 -10.70
CA TRP A 318 -3.84 -4.20 -10.61
C TRP A 318 -2.72 -4.13 -9.58
N GLU A 319 -1.73 -3.30 -9.88
CA GLU A 319 -0.58 -3.02 -9.04
C GLU A 319 -0.43 -1.50 -8.85
N CYS A 320 0.06 -1.07 -7.69
CA CYS A 320 0.50 0.30 -7.44
C CYS A 320 1.90 0.33 -6.87
N ILE A 321 2.53 1.51 -6.89
CA ILE A 321 3.87 1.68 -6.34
C ILE A 321 3.78 1.73 -4.83
N ALA A 322 4.55 0.88 -4.14
CA ALA A 322 4.63 0.81 -2.70
C ALA A 322 6.08 0.62 -2.23
N MET A 323 6.34 0.90 -0.96
CA MET A 323 7.67 0.82 -0.36
C MET A 323 7.88 -0.54 0.31
N ASN A 324 8.95 -1.23 -0.06
CA ASN A 324 9.42 -2.39 0.70
C ASN A 324 9.94 -1.93 2.07
N PRO A 325 9.37 -2.40 3.19
CA PRO A 325 9.75 -1.91 4.52
C PRO A 325 11.19 -2.27 4.94
N SER A 326 11.76 -3.34 4.39
CA SER A 326 13.11 -3.80 4.74
C SER A 326 14.21 -3.09 3.93
N THR A 327 13.97 -2.86 2.64
CA THR A 327 14.97 -2.27 1.73
C THR A 327 14.73 -0.80 1.45
N LEU A 328 13.57 -0.28 1.79
CA LEU A 328 13.09 1.07 1.48
C LEU A 328 13.09 1.38 -0.03
N SER A 329 13.06 0.34 -0.86
CA SER A 329 12.93 0.46 -2.31
C SER A 329 11.46 0.54 -2.72
N LEU A 330 11.17 1.27 -3.79
CA LEU A 330 9.84 1.41 -4.37
C LEU A 330 9.68 0.47 -5.55
N GLN A 331 8.61 -0.32 -5.55
CA GLN A 331 8.29 -1.28 -6.62
C GLN A 331 6.78 -1.32 -6.84
N PHE A 332 6.34 -1.93 -7.95
CA PHE A 332 4.94 -2.24 -8.15
C PHE A 332 4.56 -3.47 -7.33
N TYR A 333 3.53 -3.33 -6.50
CA TYR A 333 2.96 -4.37 -5.66
C TYR A 333 1.49 -4.57 -6.00
N PRO A 334 0.97 -5.80 -5.90
CA PRO A 334 -0.44 -6.08 -6.17
C PRO A 334 -1.35 -5.36 -5.17
N ILE A 335 -2.45 -4.81 -5.67
CA ILE A 335 -3.51 -4.23 -4.85
C ILE A 335 -4.45 -5.38 -4.46
N GLU A 336 -4.64 -5.60 -3.16
CA GLU A 336 -5.55 -6.61 -2.67
C GLU A 336 -7.01 -6.12 -2.71
N THR A 337 -7.25 -4.94 -2.16
CA THR A 337 -8.59 -4.36 -2.08
C THR A 337 -8.53 -2.85 -2.26
N VAL A 338 -9.65 -2.28 -2.71
CA VAL A 338 -9.86 -0.83 -2.78
C VAL A 338 -11.15 -0.46 -2.04
N TYR A 339 -11.17 0.74 -1.49
CA TYR A 339 -12.27 1.24 -0.66
C TYR A 339 -12.71 2.60 -1.12
N ARG A 340 -14.00 2.91 -0.92
CA ARG A 340 -14.52 4.26 -0.93
C ARG A 340 -15.58 4.44 0.14
N HIS A 341 -15.63 5.61 0.75
CA HIS A 341 -16.65 5.97 1.74
C HIS A 341 -16.74 7.49 1.89
N ARG A 342 -17.82 7.97 2.53
CA ARG A 342 -17.97 9.38 2.85
C ARG A 342 -17.41 9.71 4.23
N VAL A 343 -16.80 10.90 4.34
CA VAL A 343 -16.30 11.46 5.59
C VAL A 343 -16.93 12.83 5.77
N SER A 344 -17.47 13.09 6.96
CA SER A 344 -18.06 14.38 7.35
C SER A 344 -17.10 15.28 8.13
N GLY A 345 -15.84 14.86 8.31
CA GLY A 345 -14.82 15.62 9.02
C GLY A 345 -13.86 16.41 8.12
N PRO A 346 -13.01 17.25 8.69
CA PRO A 346 -12.03 18.02 7.95
C PRO A 346 -10.94 17.13 7.35
N MET A 347 -10.57 17.42 6.11
CA MET A 347 -9.37 16.86 5.49
C MET A 347 -8.17 17.75 5.76
N LEU A 348 -6.98 17.16 5.84
CA LEU A 348 -5.73 17.88 5.99
C LEU A 348 -4.94 17.82 4.69
N ARG A 349 -4.59 18.98 4.15
CA ARG A 349 -3.63 19.08 3.04
C ARG A 349 -2.26 19.42 3.59
N VAL A 350 -1.32 18.49 3.45
CA VAL A 350 0.08 18.68 3.81
C VAL A 350 0.82 19.19 2.58
N GLU A 351 1.44 20.36 2.68
CA GLU A 351 2.28 20.96 1.64
C GLU A 351 3.75 20.96 2.08
N LEU A 352 4.65 20.52 1.18
CA LEU A 352 6.07 20.40 1.43
C LEU A 352 6.86 21.56 0.81
N GLN A 353 8.08 21.75 1.28
CA GLN A 353 8.98 22.81 0.79
C GLN A 353 9.40 22.62 -0.68
N ASP A 354 9.39 21.40 -1.16
CA ASP A 354 9.72 21.03 -2.54
C ASP A 354 8.52 21.14 -3.52
N GLY A 355 7.35 21.52 -3.00
CA GLY A 355 6.13 21.77 -3.75
C GLY A 355 5.14 20.61 -3.77
N ARG A 356 5.50 19.44 -3.25
CA ARG A 356 4.59 18.30 -3.11
C ARG A 356 3.45 18.62 -2.17
N LYS A 357 2.31 17.97 -2.42
CA LYS A 357 1.15 18.08 -1.53
C LYS A 357 0.33 16.80 -1.58
N VAL A 358 -0.31 16.50 -0.47
CA VAL A 358 -1.25 15.39 -0.34
C VAL A 358 -2.39 15.79 0.57
N THR A 359 -3.59 15.35 0.25
CA THR A 359 -4.80 15.60 1.02
C THR A 359 -5.33 14.28 1.56
N VAL A 360 -5.40 14.18 2.87
CA VAL A 360 -5.79 12.96 3.58
C VAL A 360 -6.76 13.30 4.71
N THR A 361 -7.44 12.28 5.24
CA THR A 361 -8.22 12.45 6.47
C THR A 361 -7.30 12.79 7.64
N LYS A 362 -7.83 13.45 8.66
CA LYS A 362 -7.08 14.02 9.80
C LYS A 362 -6.15 13.00 10.47
N ASP A 363 -6.58 11.75 10.60
CA ASP A 363 -5.81 10.72 11.30
C ASP A 363 -5.10 9.75 10.38
N HIS A 364 -5.21 9.94 9.08
CA HIS A 364 -4.43 9.18 8.13
C HIS A 364 -2.94 9.33 8.42
N SER A 365 -2.22 8.22 8.40
CA SER A 365 -0.80 8.23 8.70
C SER A 365 0.04 8.50 7.45
N LEU A 366 1.01 9.39 7.60
CA LEU A 366 2.13 9.56 6.69
C LEU A 366 3.37 8.89 7.32
N PHE A 367 4.48 8.89 6.64
CA PHE A 367 5.73 8.35 7.19
C PHE A 367 6.68 9.48 7.57
N THR A 368 7.32 9.35 8.73
CA THR A 368 8.38 10.26 9.21
C THR A 368 9.66 9.50 9.52
N LEU A 369 10.74 10.22 9.72
CA LEU A 369 12.03 9.67 10.12
C LEU A 369 12.28 9.97 11.60
N ARG A 370 12.42 8.91 12.43
CA ARG A 370 12.81 9.03 13.85
C ARG A 370 13.98 8.10 14.12
N GLU A 371 15.06 8.64 14.63
CA GLU A 371 16.30 7.89 14.95
C GLU A 371 16.80 6.99 13.79
N GLY A 372 16.64 7.46 12.55
CA GLY A 372 17.01 6.71 11.34
C GLY A 372 16.07 5.59 10.93
N LEU A 373 14.91 5.45 11.58
CA LEU A 373 13.84 4.53 11.24
C LEU A 373 12.66 5.27 10.62
N ILE A 374 12.11 4.69 9.55
CA ILE A 374 10.86 5.18 8.95
C ILE A 374 9.69 4.63 9.77
N VAL A 375 8.92 5.53 10.36
CA VAL A 375 7.77 5.19 11.20
C VAL A 375 6.54 5.97 10.75
N PRO A 376 5.32 5.41 10.91
CA PRO A 376 4.10 6.14 10.64
C PRO A 376 3.91 7.30 11.64
N ILE A 377 3.36 8.40 11.16
CA ILE A 377 2.95 9.55 11.96
C ILE A 377 1.54 9.98 11.54
N GLN A 378 0.63 10.18 12.48
CA GLN A 378 -0.68 10.73 12.19
C GLN A 378 -0.57 12.14 11.60
N THR A 379 -1.33 12.43 10.56
CA THR A 379 -1.27 13.73 9.89
C THR A 379 -1.67 14.88 10.81
N SER A 380 -2.58 14.62 11.76
CA SER A 380 -2.95 15.59 12.81
C SER A 380 -1.81 15.95 13.77
N ALA A 381 -0.83 15.06 13.94
CA ALA A 381 0.34 15.29 14.79
C ALA A 381 1.50 15.97 14.02
N VAL A 382 1.42 16.07 12.70
CA VAL A 382 2.45 16.71 11.87
C VAL A 382 2.37 18.22 12.01
N LYS A 383 3.55 18.88 12.09
CA LYS A 383 3.66 20.35 12.20
C LYS A 383 4.53 20.91 11.08
N ALA A 384 4.37 22.21 10.81
CA ALA A 384 5.29 22.91 9.91
C ALA A 384 6.72 22.82 10.45
N GLY A 385 7.68 22.47 9.59
CA GLY A 385 9.05 22.20 9.95
C GLY A 385 9.40 20.73 10.18
N ASP A 386 8.42 19.85 10.42
CA ASP A 386 8.62 18.39 10.51
C ASP A 386 9.07 17.82 9.16
N PHE A 387 9.54 16.58 9.20
CA PHE A 387 9.94 15.86 7.99
C PHE A 387 8.98 14.69 7.74
N ILE A 388 8.52 14.54 6.49
CA ILE A 388 7.83 13.35 6.03
C ILE A 388 8.59 12.68 4.90
N MET A 389 8.46 11.36 4.81
CA MET A 389 9.14 10.56 3.79
C MET A 389 8.42 10.66 2.46
N VAL A 390 9.18 10.92 1.40
CA VAL A 390 8.65 11.04 0.04
C VAL A 390 9.56 10.31 -0.95
N PRO A 391 9.03 9.84 -2.10
CA PRO A 391 9.84 9.28 -3.17
C PRO A 391 10.82 10.29 -3.74
N HIS A 392 12.05 9.88 -4.05
CA HIS A 392 12.96 10.63 -4.90
C HIS A 392 13.28 9.90 -6.21
N ARG A 393 12.93 8.63 -6.29
CA ARG A 393 13.00 7.79 -7.46
C ARG A 393 11.78 6.87 -7.47
N LEU A 394 11.25 6.57 -8.64
CA LEU A 394 10.20 5.58 -8.84
C LEU A 394 10.73 4.41 -9.68
N PRO A 395 10.12 3.23 -9.58
CA PRO A 395 10.44 2.12 -10.46
C PRO A 395 10.15 2.48 -11.91
N ASP A 396 10.83 1.81 -12.85
CA ASP A 396 10.47 1.92 -14.26
C ASP A 396 9.03 1.41 -14.45
N THR A 397 8.25 2.15 -15.22
CA THR A 397 6.86 1.79 -15.52
C THR A 397 6.75 0.57 -16.44
N GLY A 398 7.89 0.02 -16.89
CA GLY A 398 7.95 -1.12 -17.81
C GLY A 398 7.77 -0.70 -19.27
N VAL A 399 7.83 -1.67 -20.14
CA VAL A 399 7.64 -1.49 -21.58
C VAL A 399 6.37 -2.22 -22.00
N LEU A 400 5.40 -1.48 -22.51
CA LEU A 400 4.27 -2.05 -23.21
C LEU A 400 4.69 -2.30 -24.66
N GLN A 401 4.62 -3.55 -25.13
CA GLN A 401 4.77 -3.84 -26.55
C GLN A 401 3.52 -3.33 -27.27
N THR A 402 3.61 -2.13 -27.82
CA THR A 402 2.57 -1.59 -28.68
C THR A 402 2.89 -2.00 -30.12
N PRO A 403 1.95 -2.64 -30.83
CA PRO A 403 2.08 -2.81 -32.29
C PRO A 403 2.16 -1.43 -32.95
N PRO A 404 2.66 -1.37 -34.20
CA PRO A 404 2.60 -0.14 -34.97
C PRO A 404 1.18 0.41 -35.03
N PHE A 405 1.00 1.72 -34.92
CA PHE A 405 -0.30 2.35 -35.11
C PHE A 405 -0.75 2.19 -36.56
N ASP A 406 -1.89 1.53 -36.78
CA ASP A 406 -2.51 1.43 -38.09
C ASP A 406 -3.31 2.71 -38.39
N LEU A 407 -2.71 3.60 -39.17
CA LEU A 407 -3.33 4.86 -39.54
C LEU A 407 -4.65 4.69 -40.29
N PHE A 408 -4.78 3.61 -41.08
CA PHE A 408 -6.01 3.31 -41.80
C PHE A 408 -7.15 3.01 -40.84
N GLU A 409 -6.92 2.25 -39.79
CA GLU A 409 -7.91 1.96 -38.76
C GLU A 409 -8.43 3.24 -38.09
N TYR A 410 -7.54 4.13 -37.60
CA TYR A 410 -7.94 5.39 -36.97
C TYR A 410 -8.67 6.33 -37.95
N ALA A 411 -8.24 6.38 -39.20
CA ALA A 411 -8.87 7.21 -40.21
C ALA A 411 -10.22 6.65 -40.66
N SER A 412 -10.41 5.31 -40.75
CA SER A 412 -11.65 4.68 -41.15
C SER A 412 -12.80 4.85 -40.13
N GLN A 413 -12.49 5.05 -38.84
CA GLN A 413 -13.47 5.37 -37.83
C GLN A 413 -14.13 6.75 -38.00
N SER A 414 -13.69 7.53 -38.97
CA SER A 414 -14.25 8.83 -39.34
C SER A 414 -15.01 8.73 -40.66
N SER A 415 -15.91 9.68 -40.95
CA SER A 415 -16.64 9.79 -42.21
C SER A 415 -15.77 10.21 -43.41
N MET A 416 -14.45 10.00 -43.32
CA MET A 416 -13.50 10.39 -44.36
C MET A 416 -13.42 9.35 -45.48
N ARG A 417 -13.37 9.84 -46.71
CA ARG A 417 -13.05 9.00 -47.85
C ARG A 417 -11.53 8.71 -47.86
N ILE A 418 -11.14 7.56 -47.41
CA ILE A 418 -9.77 7.07 -47.37
C ILE A 418 -9.61 5.85 -48.24
N SER A 419 -8.42 5.69 -48.81
CA SER A 419 -7.98 4.50 -49.52
C SER A 419 -6.60 4.09 -49.09
N GLU A 420 -6.25 2.81 -49.24
CA GLU A 420 -4.90 2.29 -49.00
C GLU A 420 -4.34 1.73 -50.30
N ARG A 421 -3.09 2.07 -50.60
CA ARG A 421 -2.34 1.51 -51.74
C ARG A 421 -0.85 1.49 -51.35
N GLU A 422 -0.21 0.34 -51.61
CA GLU A 422 1.25 0.17 -51.42
C GLU A 422 1.76 0.59 -50.04
N GLY A 423 0.97 0.27 -48.99
CA GLY A 423 1.33 0.62 -47.63
C GLY A 423 1.17 2.11 -47.26
N LEU A 424 0.52 2.89 -48.11
CA LEU A 424 0.21 4.31 -47.85
C LEU A 424 -1.31 4.51 -47.73
N VAL A 425 -1.71 5.37 -46.82
CA VAL A 425 -3.10 5.82 -46.62
C VAL A 425 -3.29 7.17 -47.29
N PHE A 426 -4.28 7.28 -48.18
CA PHE A 426 -4.62 8.47 -48.95
C PHE A 426 -5.99 9.02 -48.53
N TYR A 427 -6.13 10.33 -48.51
CA TYR A 427 -7.39 11.02 -48.35
C TYR A 427 -8.00 11.40 -49.69
N ALA A 428 -9.27 11.03 -49.92
CA ALA A 428 -10.00 11.35 -51.18
C ALA A 428 -9.24 10.98 -52.45
N ASN A 429 -8.50 9.87 -52.44
CA ASN A 429 -7.67 9.37 -53.57
C ASN A 429 -6.68 10.38 -54.15
N ARG A 430 -6.25 11.40 -53.39
CA ARG A 430 -5.28 12.40 -53.82
C ARG A 430 -3.84 11.90 -53.54
N PRO A 431 -3.00 11.70 -54.58
CA PRO A 431 -1.64 11.15 -54.42
C PRO A 431 -0.77 11.98 -53.47
N SER A 432 -0.96 13.30 -53.44
CA SER A 432 -0.21 14.22 -52.57
C SER A 432 -0.54 14.05 -51.08
N THR A 433 -1.53 13.24 -50.72
CA THR A 433 -1.95 13.02 -49.32
C THR A 433 -1.43 11.74 -48.70
N GLY A 434 -0.67 10.92 -49.42
CA GLY A 434 -0.13 9.65 -48.95
C GLY A 434 0.68 9.79 -47.66
N VAL A 435 0.41 8.90 -46.70
CA VAL A 435 1.16 8.75 -45.45
C VAL A 435 1.35 7.27 -45.16
N PRO A 436 2.46 6.86 -44.55
CA PRO A 436 2.65 5.45 -44.16
C PRO A 436 1.48 4.92 -43.34
N ARG A 437 0.97 3.74 -43.71
CA ARG A 437 -0.13 3.08 -42.98
C ARG A 437 0.26 2.75 -41.54
N TYR A 438 1.47 2.22 -41.38
CA TYR A 438 1.94 1.81 -40.07
C TYR A 438 2.96 2.80 -39.53
N VAL A 439 2.69 3.34 -38.32
CA VAL A 439 3.55 4.29 -37.63
C VAL A 439 4.09 3.65 -36.35
N ASN A 440 5.42 3.54 -36.30
CA ASN A 440 6.11 3.01 -35.13
C ASN A 440 6.42 4.10 -34.11
N LEU A 441 6.31 3.74 -32.82
CA LEU A 441 6.75 4.62 -31.71
C LEU A 441 8.29 4.64 -31.60
N SER A 442 8.92 5.42 -32.48
CA SER A 442 10.37 5.65 -32.45
C SER A 442 10.76 6.71 -31.41
N PRO A 443 12.04 6.79 -31.00
CA PRO A 443 12.54 7.91 -30.17
C PRO A 443 12.30 9.28 -30.81
N ASP A 444 12.44 9.40 -32.16
CA ASP A 444 12.13 10.64 -32.88
C ASP A 444 10.65 11.03 -32.75
N LEU A 445 9.73 10.06 -32.89
CA LEU A 445 8.30 10.31 -32.68
C LEU A 445 8.01 10.69 -31.23
N ALA A 446 8.63 10.03 -30.26
CA ALA A 446 8.47 10.38 -28.85
C ALA A 446 8.88 11.83 -28.56
N TRP A 447 9.98 12.29 -29.13
CA TRP A 447 10.40 13.69 -29.05
C TRP A 447 9.36 14.65 -29.70
N VAL A 448 8.84 14.30 -30.87
CA VAL A 448 7.77 15.07 -31.54
C VAL A 448 6.52 15.18 -30.66
N LEU A 449 6.10 14.09 -30.01
CA LEU A 449 4.95 14.09 -29.09
C LEU A 449 5.21 15.01 -27.89
N GLY A 450 6.41 14.98 -27.30
CA GLY A 450 6.80 15.90 -26.23
C GLY A 450 6.79 17.37 -26.68
N PHE A 451 7.32 17.64 -27.86
CA PHE A 451 7.31 18.99 -28.43
C PHE A 451 5.89 19.47 -28.75
N TRP A 452 4.99 18.55 -29.19
CA TRP A 452 3.59 18.89 -29.43
C TRP A 452 2.86 19.27 -28.13
N VAL A 453 3.10 18.52 -27.04
CA VAL A 453 2.52 18.87 -25.73
C VAL A 453 2.91 20.28 -25.30
N ALA A 454 4.14 20.72 -25.60
CA ALA A 454 4.57 22.08 -25.31
C ALA A 454 3.91 23.12 -26.25
N GLU A 455 4.09 22.97 -27.57
CA GLU A 455 3.90 23.99 -28.58
C GLU A 455 2.87 23.60 -29.67
N GLY A 456 2.23 22.43 -29.54
CA GLY A 456 1.31 21.90 -30.54
C GLY A 456 -0.10 22.40 -30.41
N ASP A 457 -0.79 22.53 -31.56
CA ASP A 457 -2.23 22.75 -31.66
C ASP A 457 -2.82 22.10 -32.93
N TYR A 458 -4.13 22.20 -33.11
CA TYR A 458 -4.84 21.76 -34.32
C TYR A 458 -5.47 22.96 -35.03
N ALA A 459 -5.11 23.14 -36.32
CA ALA A 459 -5.70 24.15 -37.15
C ALA A 459 -7.02 23.68 -37.77
N SER A 460 -8.11 24.33 -37.43
CA SER A 460 -9.40 24.18 -38.12
C SER A 460 -9.80 22.72 -38.37
N LYS A 461 -9.48 21.80 -37.46
CA LYS A 461 -9.73 20.34 -37.59
C LYS A 461 -9.11 19.65 -38.82
N LYS A 462 -8.05 20.23 -39.40
CA LYS A 462 -7.46 19.68 -40.64
C LYS A 462 -5.94 19.52 -40.61
N ALA A 463 -5.24 20.09 -39.64
CA ALA A 463 -3.77 20.03 -39.58
C ALA A 463 -3.23 20.00 -38.16
N VAL A 464 -2.14 19.26 -37.96
CA VAL A 464 -1.32 19.33 -36.74
C VAL A 464 -0.34 20.50 -36.95
N ARG A 465 -0.29 21.41 -36.00
CA ARG A 465 0.59 22.56 -36.02
C ARG A 465 1.52 22.63 -34.82
N PHE A 466 2.68 23.23 -35.04
CA PHE A 466 3.66 23.52 -34.01
C PHE A 466 4.09 24.98 -34.22
N SER A 467 3.93 25.80 -33.18
CA SER A 467 4.23 27.23 -33.27
C SER A 467 5.46 27.58 -32.45
N GLN A 468 6.39 28.31 -33.02
CA GLN A 468 7.62 28.73 -32.38
C GLN A 468 7.97 30.18 -32.76
N SER A 469 8.70 30.88 -31.90
CA SER A 469 9.32 32.15 -32.29
C SER A 469 10.33 31.93 -33.42
N VAL A 470 10.41 32.85 -34.40
CA VAL A 470 11.41 32.82 -35.47
C VAL A 470 12.85 32.74 -34.95
N ARG A 471 13.09 33.25 -33.72
CA ARG A 471 14.40 33.14 -33.05
C ARG A 471 14.78 31.71 -32.69
N ASN A 472 13.83 30.78 -32.65
CA ASN A 472 14.02 29.37 -32.36
C ASN A 472 14.09 28.50 -33.63
N LYS A 473 14.50 29.06 -34.79
CA LYS A 473 14.63 28.33 -36.05
C LYS A 473 15.35 26.98 -35.91
N PRO A 474 16.49 26.86 -35.19
CA PRO A 474 17.14 25.54 -35.01
C PRO A 474 16.25 24.46 -34.40
N LYS A 475 15.32 24.82 -33.50
CA LYS A 475 14.36 23.87 -32.94
C LYS A 475 13.32 23.43 -33.97
N ALA A 476 12.89 24.36 -34.83
CA ALA A 476 11.97 24.04 -35.93
C ALA A 476 12.64 23.13 -36.99
N ASP A 477 13.91 23.36 -37.31
CA ASP A 477 14.67 22.50 -38.20
C ASP A 477 14.83 21.08 -37.64
N GLU A 478 15.10 20.95 -36.36
CA GLU A 478 15.13 19.65 -35.65
C GLU A 478 13.76 18.97 -35.67
N LEU A 479 12.66 19.70 -35.43
CA LEU A 479 11.30 19.18 -35.50
C LEU A 479 11.00 18.63 -36.91
N VAL A 480 11.35 19.37 -37.95
CA VAL A 480 11.17 18.95 -39.36
C VAL A 480 11.92 17.65 -39.64
N ARG A 481 13.19 17.59 -39.21
CA ARG A 481 14.00 16.38 -39.35
C ARG A 481 13.36 15.17 -38.71
N ARG A 482 12.88 15.33 -37.45
CA ARG A 482 12.25 14.23 -36.69
C ARG A 482 10.89 13.84 -37.24
N LEU A 483 10.07 14.78 -37.71
CA LEU A 483 8.81 14.49 -38.40
C LEU A 483 9.04 13.68 -39.68
N ARG A 484 10.05 14.04 -40.47
CA ARG A 484 10.43 13.30 -41.66
C ARG A 484 10.88 11.88 -41.34
N ASN A 485 11.73 11.71 -40.33
CA ASN A 485 12.24 10.40 -39.91
C ASN A 485 11.14 9.49 -39.32
N SER A 486 10.21 10.05 -38.56
CA SER A 486 9.20 9.25 -37.82
C SER A 486 7.92 9.02 -38.60
N LEU A 487 7.49 9.94 -39.46
CA LEU A 487 6.23 9.90 -40.17
C LEU A 487 6.37 9.78 -41.68
N GLY A 488 7.58 9.90 -42.23
CA GLY A 488 7.82 9.84 -43.66
C GLY A 488 7.17 10.98 -44.45
N VAL A 489 6.88 12.11 -43.81
CA VAL A 489 6.17 13.23 -44.45
C VAL A 489 6.94 14.52 -44.35
N GLU A 490 6.83 15.36 -45.38
CA GLU A 490 7.40 16.71 -45.42
C GLU A 490 6.38 17.71 -44.87
N PRO A 491 6.68 18.42 -43.74
CA PRO A 491 5.81 19.45 -43.21
C PRO A 491 5.91 20.74 -44.01
N SER A 492 4.84 21.53 -44.03
CA SER A 492 4.87 22.90 -44.54
C SER A 492 5.36 23.86 -43.46
N ILE A 493 6.25 24.78 -43.84
CA ILE A 493 6.79 25.78 -42.93
C ILE A 493 6.39 27.17 -43.45
N TYR A 494 5.83 27.99 -42.59
CA TYR A 494 5.47 29.39 -42.92
C TYR A 494 5.66 30.29 -41.70
N VAL A 495 5.90 31.59 -42.03
CA VAL A 495 6.07 32.63 -41.01
C VAL A 495 4.80 33.45 -40.90
N ASN A 496 4.22 33.51 -39.70
CA ASN A 496 3.10 34.38 -39.38
C ASN A 496 3.63 35.70 -38.79
N ILE A 497 3.17 36.82 -39.31
CA ILE A 497 3.51 38.14 -38.79
C ILE A 497 2.25 38.71 -38.13
N ARG A 498 2.33 38.99 -36.82
CA ARG A 498 1.26 39.60 -36.02
C ARG A 498 1.83 40.83 -35.29
N GLY A 499 1.62 42.00 -35.92
CA GLY A 499 2.23 43.25 -35.40
C GLY A 499 3.77 43.11 -35.37
N ASN A 500 4.38 43.33 -34.22
CA ASN A 500 5.82 43.21 -34.05
C ASN A 500 6.30 41.74 -33.76
N HIS A 501 5.40 40.77 -33.67
CA HIS A 501 5.75 39.37 -33.41
C HIS A 501 5.83 38.59 -34.74
N LYS A 502 6.88 37.80 -34.89
CA LYS A 502 7.07 36.86 -35.99
C LYS A 502 7.16 35.46 -35.43
N ASP A 503 6.16 34.62 -35.79
CA ASP A 503 6.08 33.24 -35.36
C ASP A 503 6.34 32.30 -36.55
N LEU A 504 7.16 31.30 -36.35
CA LEU A 504 7.38 30.20 -37.27
C LEU A 504 6.39 29.09 -36.99
N THR A 505 5.64 28.68 -37.99
CA THR A 505 4.71 27.54 -37.86
C THR A 505 5.15 26.38 -38.76
N VAL A 506 5.32 25.19 -38.15
CA VAL A 506 5.49 23.91 -38.84
C VAL A 506 4.15 23.21 -38.84
N SER A 507 3.65 22.80 -40.01
CA SER A 507 2.30 22.28 -40.17
C SER A 507 2.27 20.98 -40.96
N LEU A 508 1.57 19.97 -40.43
CA LEU A 508 1.21 18.75 -41.14
C LEU A 508 -0.24 18.86 -41.62
N THR A 509 -0.45 19.22 -42.88
CA THR A 509 -1.78 19.45 -43.45
C THR A 509 -2.50 18.18 -43.90
N ARG A 510 -2.18 17.05 -43.28
CA ARG A 510 -2.75 15.73 -43.60
C ARG A 510 -3.77 15.30 -42.56
N ARG A 511 -5.03 15.24 -42.97
CA ARG A 511 -6.15 14.88 -42.05
C ARG A 511 -5.97 13.53 -41.35
N ALA A 512 -5.40 12.53 -42.03
CA ALA A 512 -5.13 11.23 -41.45
C ALA A 512 -4.14 11.31 -40.30
N LEU A 513 -3.06 12.14 -40.42
CA LEU A 513 -2.11 12.37 -39.32
C LEU A 513 -2.78 13.09 -38.15
N GLN A 514 -3.66 14.06 -38.42
CA GLN A 514 -4.40 14.69 -37.31
C GLN A 514 -5.21 13.66 -36.52
N MET A 515 -5.89 12.72 -37.19
CA MET A 515 -6.65 11.66 -36.53
C MET A 515 -5.73 10.76 -35.71
N LEU A 516 -4.55 10.42 -36.22
CA LEU A 516 -3.56 9.66 -35.46
C LEU A 516 -3.10 10.41 -34.21
N PHE A 517 -2.80 11.71 -34.30
CA PHE A 517 -2.41 12.53 -33.17
C PHE A 517 -3.53 12.65 -32.14
N GLU A 518 -4.76 12.92 -32.58
CA GLU A 518 -5.90 13.13 -31.71
C GLU A 518 -6.41 11.83 -31.07
N LYS A 519 -6.62 10.75 -31.86
CA LYS A 519 -7.21 9.51 -31.38
C LYS A 519 -6.19 8.42 -31.08
N GLY A 520 -5.17 8.25 -31.93
CA GLY A 520 -4.15 7.24 -31.75
C GLY A 520 -3.20 7.59 -30.58
N PHE A 521 -2.64 8.80 -30.60
CA PHE A 521 -1.76 9.27 -29.55
C PHE A 521 -2.50 9.94 -28.38
N GLN A 522 -3.81 10.16 -28.51
CA GLN A 522 -4.66 10.80 -27.51
C GLN A 522 -4.15 12.21 -27.08
N LEU A 523 -3.66 12.97 -28.06
CA LEU A 523 -3.23 14.33 -27.85
C LEU A 523 -4.42 15.28 -27.93
N VAL A 524 -4.84 15.79 -26.79
CA VAL A 524 -6.00 16.67 -26.69
C VAL A 524 -5.58 18.12 -26.92
N ALA A 525 -6.22 18.79 -27.91
CA ALA A 525 -6.11 20.23 -28.04
C ALA A 525 -6.93 20.91 -26.94
N GLY A 526 -6.32 21.79 -26.19
CA GLY A 526 -6.96 22.52 -25.11
C GLY A 526 -6.19 23.78 -24.75
N SER A 527 -6.73 24.52 -23.78
CA SER A 527 -6.04 25.65 -23.18
C SER A 527 -4.76 25.19 -22.44
N ALA A 528 -3.86 26.14 -22.17
CA ALA A 528 -2.56 25.83 -21.57
C ALA A 528 -2.64 25.13 -20.19
N ASP A 529 -3.76 25.24 -19.49
CA ASP A 529 -4.06 24.60 -18.20
C ASP A 529 -4.60 23.17 -18.34
N GLN A 530 -5.04 22.75 -19.55
CA GLN A 530 -5.57 21.41 -19.84
C GLN A 530 -4.54 20.45 -20.45
N LYS A 531 -3.32 20.90 -20.71
CA LYS A 531 -2.26 20.04 -21.25
C LYS A 531 -1.92 18.89 -20.32
N GLU A 532 -1.63 17.72 -20.90
CA GLU A 532 -1.26 16.50 -20.16
C GLU A 532 -0.30 15.62 -20.95
N ILE A 533 0.37 14.70 -20.26
CA ILE A 533 1.21 13.65 -20.88
C ILE A 533 0.29 12.57 -21.46
N PRO A 534 0.42 12.24 -22.76
CA PRO A 534 -0.38 11.18 -23.37
C PRO A 534 -0.18 9.83 -22.64
N PRO A 535 -1.25 9.04 -22.44
CA PRO A 535 -1.17 7.76 -21.70
C PRO A 535 -0.12 6.79 -22.25
N LEU A 536 0.08 6.75 -23.57
CA LEU A 536 1.05 5.88 -24.21
C LEU A 536 2.50 6.09 -23.72
N VAL A 537 2.84 7.30 -23.24
CA VAL A 537 4.21 7.63 -22.81
C VAL A 537 4.64 6.77 -21.63
N TRP A 538 3.71 6.39 -20.75
CA TRP A 538 4.01 5.53 -19.59
C TRP A 538 4.53 4.15 -19.98
N GLY A 539 4.09 3.61 -21.15
CA GLY A 539 4.52 2.32 -21.68
C GLY A 539 5.74 2.35 -22.61
N LEU A 540 6.34 3.52 -22.85
CA LEU A 540 7.52 3.63 -23.71
C LEU A 540 8.77 3.05 -23.03
N ARG A 541 9.76 2.65 -23.85
CA ARG A 541 11.11 2.35 -23.38
C ARG A 541 11.73 3.61 -22.76
N ARG A 542 12.65 3.42 -21.81
CA ARG A 542 13.35 4.51 -21.11
C ARG A 542 13.93 5.56 -22.07
N GLU A 543 14.57 5.11 -23.15
CA GLU A 543 15.14 5.99 -24.17
C GLU A 543 14.08 6.90 -24.82
N SER A 544 12.95 6.33 -25.23
CA SER A 544 11.85 7.10 -25.81
C SER A 544 11.17 8.04 -24.81
N LYS A 545 11.06 7.64 -23.52
CA LYS A 545 10.60 8.53 -22.44
C LYS A 545 11.53 9.74 -22.29
N LEU A 546 12.86 9.53 -22.36
CA LEU A 546 13.85 10.61 -22.32
C LEU A 546 13.73 11.55 -23.51
N GLU A 547 13.53 11.00 -24.72
CA GLU A 547 13.31 11.83 -25.93
C GLU A 547 11.99 12.61 -25.82
N PHE A 548 10.93 12.02 -25.28
CA PHE A 548 9.69 12.77 -24.99
C PHE A 548 9.94 13.97 -24.06
N VAL A 549 10.66 13.77 -22.96
CA VAL A 549 11.00 14.85 -22.02
C VAL A 549 11.90 15.91 -22.70
N LYS A 550 12.85 15.48 -23.54
CA LYS A 550 13.68 16.44 -24.32
C LYS A 550 12.85 17.27 -25.30
N GLY A 551 11.85 16.65 -25.96
CA GLY A 551 10.89 17.35 -26.82
C GLY A 551 10.09 18.38 -26.05
N LEU A 552 9.56 18.01 -24.90
CA LEU A 552 8.83 18.89 -24.00
C LEU A 552 9.67 20.12 -23.57
N ILE A 553 10.92 19.86 -23.15
CA ILE A 553 11.87 20.91 -22.75
C ILE A 553 12.29 21.78 -23.96
N ALA A 554 12.40 21.21 -25.16
CA ALA A 554 12.70 21.95 -26.35
C ALA A 554 11.62 23.00 -26.69
N GLY A 555 10.33 22.72 -26.38
CA GLY A 555 9.28 23.73 -26.48
C GLY A 555 9.41 24.80 -25.38
N ASP A 556 8.85 24.51 -24.21
CA ASP A 556 8.64 25.45 -23.07
C ASP A 556 9.74 25.41 -22.00
N GLY A 557 10.84 24.71 -22.24
CA GLY A 557 11.91 24.56 -21.25
C GLY A 557 13.03 25.59 -21.38
N HIS A 558 13.74 25.80 -20.27
CA HIS A 558 14.95 26.63 -20.20
C HIS A 558 16.08 25.89 -19.48
N VAL A 559 17.24 25.78 -20.12
CA VAL A 559 18.42 25.08 -19.57
C VAL A 559 19.47 26.10 -19.08
N LYS A 560 19.73 26.05 -17.75
CA LYS A 560 20.80 26.83 -17.09
C LYS A 560 22.06 25.97 -16.97
N ARG A 561 22.88 25.93 -18.00
CA ARG A 561 24.10 25.09 -18.07
C ARG A 561 25.05 25.32 -16.89
N SER A 562 25.27 26.57 -16.49
CA SER A 562 26.16 26.91 -15.37
C SER A 562 25.71 26.34 -13.99
N LYS A 563 24.45 25.95 -13.86
CA LYS A 563 23.88 25.41 -12.61
C LYS A 563 23.45 23.95 -12.71
N PHE A 564 23.68 23.28 -13.84
CA PHE A 564 23.16 21.94 -14.14
C PHE A 564 21.67 21.81 -13.83
N LEU A 565 20.90 22.83 -14.24
CA LEU A 565 19.50 22.97 -13.91
C LEU A 565 18.69 23.21 -15.18
N THR A 566 17.65 22.43 -15.35
CA THR A 566 16.62 22.63 -16.38
C THR A 566 15.32 23.06 -15.73
N LEU A 567 14.68 24.04 -16.31
CA LEU A 567 13.39 24.58 -15.88
C LEU A 567 12.36 24.24 -16.95
N TYR A 568 11.20 23.77 -16.52
CA TYR A 568 10.02 23.63 -17.36
C TYR A 568 8.85 24.35 -16.71
N SER A 569 8.11 25.15 -17.45
CA SER A 569 7.01 25.95 -16.91
C SER A 569 5.71 25.66 -17.64
N THR A 570 4.62 25.47 -16.88
CA THR A 570 3.27 25.19 -17.41
C THR A 570 2.17 25.77 -16.54
N LYS A 571 1.01 26.08 -17.11
CA LYS A 571 -0.21 26.41 -16.36
C LYS A 571 -0.98 25.17 -15.93
N SER A 572 -0.75 24.02 -16.57
CA SER A 572 -1.42 22.75 -16.21
C SER A 572 -0.80 22.12 -14.97
N GLU A 573 -1.58 22.03 -13.91
CA GLU A 573 -1.20 21.29 -12.69
C GLU A 573 -1.06 19.79 -12.97
N LYS A 574 -1.96 19.24 -13.82
CA LYS A 574 -1.92 17.84 -14.25
C LYS A 574 -0.62 17.52 -14.97
N LEU A 575 -0.26 18.33 -15.98
CA LEU A 575 1.00 18.16 -16.70
C LEU A 575 2.22 18.28 -15.79
N ALA A 576 2.23 19.27 -14.89
CA ALA A 576 3.33 19.45 -13.95
C ALA A 576 3.49 18.22 -13.02
N SER A 577 2.39 17.68 -12.53
CA SER A 577 2.40 16.49 -11.68
C SER A 577 2.83 15.24 -12.46
N GLN A 578 2.26 15.02 -13.63
CA GLN A 578 2.64 13.91 -14.51
C GLN A 578 4.14 13.97 -14.88
N LEU A 579 4.65 15.14 -15.23
CA LEU A 579 6.08 15.32 -15.55
C LEU A 579 6.96 15.02 -14.33
N SER A 580 6.54 15.41 -13.12
CA SER A 580 7.26 15.09 -11.89
C SER A 580 7.35 13.56 -11.67
N TYR A 581 6.25 12.83 -11.82
CA TYR A 581 6.23 11.36 -11.74
C TYR A 581 7.09 10.71 -12.83
N LEU A 582 7.00 11.19 -14.06
CA LEU A 582 7.82 10.69 -15.18
C LEU A 582 9.31 10.91 -14.94
N LEU A 583 9.71 12.07 -14.45
CA LEU A 583 11.10 12.40 -14.11
C LEU A 583 11.61 11.47 -12.99
N PHE A 584 10.84 11.23 -11.93
CA PHE A 584 11.23 10.29 -10.88
C PHE A 584 11.37 8.85 -11.40
N SER A 585 10.52 8.40 -12.33
CA SER A 585 10.66 7.08 -12.96
C SER A 585 11.88 6.98 -13.89
N LEU A 586 12.36 8.11 -14.41
CA LEU A 586 13.59 8.23 -15.16
C LEU A 586 14.84 8.45 -14.28
N GLY A 587 14.65 8.56 -12.94
CA GLY A 587 15.72 8.81 -11.99
C GLY A 587 16.20 10.26 -11.90
N PHE A 588 15.39 11.22 -12.34
CA PHE A 588 15.69 12.65 -12.19
C PHE A 588 14.94 13.25 -11.01
N SER A 589 15.68 13.82 -10.06
CA SER A 589 15.06 14.59 -8.99
C SER A 589 14.55 15.92 -9.50
N ASN A 590 13.39 16.29 -8.99
CA ASN A 590 12.79 17.56 -9.33
C ASN A 590 12.08 18.21 -8.14
N THR A 591 11.88 19.52 -8.20
CA THR A 591 11.08 20.29 -7.27
C THR A 591 10.12 21.17 -8.06
N VAL A 592 8.96 21.45 -7.47
CA VAL A 592 7.91 22.22 -8.14
C VAL A 592 7.61 23.48 -7.35
N ARG A 593 7.47 24.60 -8.06
CA ARG A 593 7.02 25.87 -7.46
C ARG A 593 5.85 26.41 -8.25
N LYS A 594 4.82 26.85 -7.56
CA LYS A 594 3.70 27.60 -8.12
C LYS A 594 3.92 29.07 -7.84
N ASP A 595 3.86 29.90 -8.86
CA ASP A 595 3.97 31.35 -8.72
C ASP A 595 2.63 32.00 -8.39
N LYS A 596 2.66 33.35 -8.18
CA LYS A 596 1.43 34.13 -7.88
C LYS A 596 0.43 34.19 -9.04
N HIS A 597 0.84 33.88 -10.26
CA HIS A 597 0.01 33.87 -11.47
C HIS A 597 -0.53 32.48 -11.79
N GLY A 598 -0.32 31.49 -10.90
CA GLY A 598 -0.80 30.13 -11.07
C GLY A 598 0.05 29.23 -11.95
N GLN A 599 1.21 29.72 -12.42
CA GLN A 599 2.14 28.96 -13.24
C GLN A 599 3.00 28.02 -12.37
N PHE A 600 3.11 26.76 -12.80
CA PHE A 600 3.98 25.76 -12.18
C PHE A 600 5.33 25.75 -12.89
N THR A 601 6.41 25.89 -12.14
CA THR A 601 7.77 25.72 -12.64
C THR A 601 8.39 24.49 -11.99
N ILE A 602 8.77 23.52 -12.83
CA ILE A 602 9.46 22.30 -12.44
C ILE A 602 10.97 22.56 -12.58
N TYR A 603 11.70 22.39 -11.49
CA TYR A 603 13.16 22.51 -11.43
C TYR A 603 13.75 21.11 -11.52
N ILE A 604 14.30 20.74 -12.67
CA ILE A 604 14.90 19.43 -12.95
C ILE A 604 16.39 19.53 -12.68
N HIS A 605 16.89 18.75 -11.72
CA HIS A 605 18.31 18.72 -11.37
C HIS A 605 19.05 17.80 -12.33
N GLY A 606 20.18 18.31 -12.92
CA GLY A 606 20.88 17.66 -14.03
C GLY A 606 21.72 16.42 -13.69
N TYR A 607 21.47 15.82 -12.53
CA TYR A 607 22.13 14.57 -12.13
C TYR A 607 21.17 13.41 -12.31
N GLU A 608 21.57 12.44 -13.14
CA GLU A 608 20.87 11.16 -13.22
C GLU A 608 21.14 10.40 -11.92
N MET A 609 20.10 10.23 -11.12
CA MET A 609 20.23 9.65 -9.80
C MET A 609 19.94 8.18 -9.84
N ARG A 610 20.90 7.40 -10.33
CA ARG A 610 20.72 5.96 -10.53
C ARG A 610 20.64 5.13 -9.26
N ALA A 611 21.00 5.65 -8.11
CA ALA A 611 21.04 4.80 -6.92
C ALA A 611 20.93 5.51 -5.59
N VAL A 612 20.64 6.84 -5.52
CA VAL A 612 20.96 7.48 -4.29
C VAL A 612 20.24 8.80 -4.05
N ASN A 613 19.78 8.97 -2.81
CA ASN A 613 19.26 10.21 -2.30
C ASN A 613 20.34 11.33 -2.32
N PRO A 614 20.21 12.37 -3.17
CA PRO A 614 21.28 13.35 -3.37
C PRO A 614 21.42 14.36 -2.24
N TRP A 615 20.34 14.53 -1.45
CA TRP A 615 20.22 15.61 -0.46
C TRP A 615 19.56 15.12 0.82
N LEU A 616 20.34 14.56 1.73
CA LEU A 616 19.88 14.30 3.07
C LEU A 616 20.03 15.60 3.88
N ASP A 617 18.93 16.05 4.49
CA ASP A 617 18.97 17.20 5.41
C ASP A 617 19.54 16.74 6.75
N ILE A 618 20.58 17.45 7.24
CA ILE A 618 21.23 17.15 8.52
C ILE A 618 20.21 17.11 9.69
N LYS A 619 19.18 17.94 9.61
CA LYS A 619 18.15 18.03 10.66
C LYS A 619 17.23 16.82 10.69
N SER A 620 17.13 16.05 9.60
CA SER A 620 16.28 14.87 9.54
C SER A 620 16.89 13.62 10.17
N PHE A 621 18.23 13.54 10.21
CA PHE A 621 18.94 12.46 10.87
C PHE A 621 20.26 12.98 11.49
N PRO A 622 20.20 13.78 12.56
CA PRO A 622 21.36 14.44 13.14
C PRO A 622 22.43 13.46 13.65
N GLU A 623 22.01 12.30 14.19
CA GLU A 623 22.92 11.31 14.73
C GLU A 623 23.85 10.72 13.66
N LEU A 624 23.36 10.51 12.44
CA LEU A 624 24.18 10.03 11.32
C LEU A 624 25.30 11.03 10.99
N PHE A 625 24.98 12.31 10.98
CA PHE A 625 25.94 13.36 10.68
C PHE A 625 26.93 13.56 11.81
N GLU A 626 26.51 13.40 13.06
CA GLU A 626 27.40 13.41 14.21
C GLU A 626 28.40 12.26 14.17
N VAL A 627 27.92 11.02 14.01
CA VAL A 627 28.76 9.81 13.95
C VAL A 627 29.69 9.85 12.75
N SER A 628 29.22 10.24 11.57
CA SER A 628 30.06 10.33 10.37
C SER A 628 31.03 11.52 10.34
N GLY A 629 30.86 12.50 11.25
CA GLY A 629 31.64 13.72 11.30
C GLY A 629 31.30 14.79 10.25
N PHE A 630 30.25 14.59 9.48
CA PHE A 630 29.83 15.55 8.46
C PHE A 630 29.10 16.78 9.02
N GLY A 631 28.63 16.74 10.26
CA GLY A 631 27.99 17.87 10.94
C GLY A 631 28.89 19.11 11.08
N LEU A 632 30.24 18.92 10.95
CA LEU A 632 31.23 20.00 10.99
C LEU A 632 31.38 20.75 9.65
N PHE A 633 30.83 20.23 8.54
CA PHE A 633 30.98 20.78 7.19
C PHE A 633 29.66 21.32 6.64
N GLN A 634 28.94 22.08 7.44
CA GLN A 634 27.66 22.66 7.06
C GLN A 634 27.80 23.67 5.90
N ARG A 635 27.03 23.46 4.81
CA ARG A 635 26.65 24.55 3.93
C ARG A 635 25.57 25.40 4.60
N PRO A 636 25.44 26.69 4.27
CA PRO A 636 24.48 27.61 4.90
C PRO A 636 23.01 27.12 4.88
N GLN A 637 22.69 26.11 4.07
CA GLN A 637 21.33 25.54 3.90
C GLN A 637 21.12 24.18 4.58
N GLY A 638 22.08 23.65 5.37
CA GLY A 638 21.91 22.37 6.09
C GLY A 638 21.90 21.11 5.24
N LYS A 639 22.16 21.19 3.94
CA LYS A 639 22.15 20.06 3.00
C LYS A 639 23.57 19.62 2.63
N VAL A 640 23.82 18.30 2.69
CA VAL A 640 25.11 17.71 2.34
C VAL A 640 24.93 16.76 1.14
N SER A 641 25.86 16.80 0.19
CA SER A 641 25.77 15.90 -0.97
C SER A 641 26.01 14.45 -0.56
N PHE A 642 25.13 13.58 -0.95
CA PHE A 642 25.23 12.15 -0.80
C PHE A 642 26.57 11.55 -1.26
N PHE A 643 27.08 11.99 -2.42
CA PHE A 643 28.39 11.54 -2.95
C PHE A 643 29.56 11.72 -1.97
N ARG A 644 29.39 12.56 -0.94
CA ARG A 644 30.39 12.73 0.12
C ARG A 644 30.06 11.89 1.35
N VAL A 645 28.77 11.68 1.66
CA VAL A 645 28.32 11.01 2.88
C VAL A 645 28.42 9.49 2.73
N LEU A 646 27.95 8.92 1.61
CA LEU A 646 27.88 7.48 1.43
C LEU A 646 29.23 6.78 1.58
N PRO A 647 30.31 7.16 0.82
CA PRO A 647 31.58 6.48 0.92
C PRO A 647 32.18 6.53 2.34
N ARG A 648 31.91 7.64 3.06
CA ARG A 648 32.39 7.78 4.41
C ARG A 648 31.62 6.92 5.40
N VAL A 649 30.28 6.83 5.27
CA VAL A 649 29.44 5.95 6.09
C VAL A 649 29.85 4.50 5.87
N GLU A 650 30.03 4.07 4.61
CA GLU A 650 30.47 2.74 4.25
C GLU A 650 31.84 2.39 4.86
N ASN A 651 32.80 3.30 4.70
CA ASN A 651 34.17 3.11 5.25
C ASN A 651 34.17 3.04 6.79
N LEU A 652 33.46 3.95 7.46
CA LEU A 652 33.37 3.94 8.92
C LEU A 652 32.70 2.67 9.44
N LEU A 653 31.61 2.25 8.80
CA LEU A 653 30.90 1.02 9.16
C LEU A 653 31.80 -0.22 9.01
N ALA A 654 32.45 -0.37 7.86
CA ALA A 654 33.35 -1.49 7.59
C ALA A 654 34.48 -1.59 8.63
N ASN A 655 35.07 -0.45 9.00
CA ASN A 655 36.14 -0.44 10.01
C ASN A 655 35.61 -0.78 11.41
N LEU A 656 34.45 -0.25 11.83
CA LEU A 656 33.87 -0.60 13.13
C LEU A 656 33.47 -2.09 13.19
N GLU A 657 32.92 -2.64 12.12
CA GLU A 657 32.58 -4.07 12.03
C GLU A 657 33.82 -4.95 12.06
N LYS A 658 34.93 -4.56 11.39
CA LYS A 658 36.19 -5.26 11.43
C LYS A 658 36.82 -5.26 12.83
N ILE A 659 36.75 -4.11 13.53
CA ILE A 659 37.18 -4.05 14.95
C ILE A 659 36.36 -5.00 15.83
N ARG A 660 35.04 -5.08 15.56
CA ARG A 660 34.12 -5.96 16.28
C ARG A 660 34.44 -7.45 16.04
N SER A 661 34.87 -7.83 14.83
CA SER A 661 35.13 -9.21 14.46
C SER A 661 36.54 -9.71 14.87
N ASP A 662 37.58 -8.93 14.63
CA ASP A 662 38.98 -9.36 14.77
C ASP A 662 39.90 -8.41 15.56
N GLY A 663 39.40 -7.28 16.02
CA GLY A 663 40.14 -6.26 16.75
C GLY A 663 41.13 -5.46 15.90
N THR A 664 41.05 -5.57 14.56
CA THR A 664 41.93 -4.86 13.64
C THR A 664 41.27 -3.67 12.97
N VAL A 665 42.06 -2.74 12.45
CA VAL A 665 41.58 -1.57 11.75
C VAL A 665 42.52 -1.15 10.64
N GLU A 666 41.99 -0.65 9.56
CA GLU A 666 42.78 0.01 8.52
C GLU A 666 43.27 1.40 9.00
N ARG A 667 44.52 1.76 8.67
CA ARG A 667 45.22 2.93 9.26
C ARG A 667 44.54 4.28 9.09
N GLY A 668 43.63 4.45 8.11
CA GLY A 668 43.06 5.74 7.79
C GLY A 668 42.04 6.31 8.83
N PRO A 669 40.99 5.59 9.27
CA PRO A 669 39.95 6.14 10.13
C PRO A 669 40.25 6.04 11.65
N LEU A 670 41.30 5.34 12.06
CA LEU A 670 41.58 5.04 13.46
C LEU A 670 41.64 6.30 14.37
N SER A 671 42.35 7.35 13.94
CA SER A 671 42.47 8.59 14.70
C SER A 671 41.13 9.30 14.88
N PHE A 672 40.22 9.15 13.92
CA PHE A 672 38.86 9.67 14.01
C PHE A 672 38.02 8.83 14.98
N LEU A 673 38.05 7.50 14.85
CA LEU A 673 37.30 6.57 15.70
C LEU A 673 37.69 6.69 17.18
N SER A 674 38.99 6.78 17.44
CA SER A 674 39.52 6.96 18.81
C SER A 674 39.15 8.33 19.38
N ARG A 675 39.36 9.42 18.63
CA ARG A 675 38.99 10.78 19.08
C ARG A 675 37.50 10.96 19.38
N ARG A 676 36.65 10.21 18.72
CA ARG A 676 35.21 10.18 18.95
C ARG A 676 34.80 9.25 20.09
N GLY A 677 35.73 8.47 20.62
CA GLY A 677 35.48 7.50 21.68
C GLY A 677 34.65 6.30 21.23
N PHE A 678 34.73 5.92 19.95
CA PHE A 678 34.07 4.73 19.41
C PHE A 678 34.88 3.46 19.69
N VAL A 679 36.19 3.60 19.85
CA VAL A 679 37.11 2.49 20.08
C VAL A 679 38.06 2.84 21.20
N GLU A 680 38.48 1.81 21.92
CA GLU A 680 39.52 1.84 22.96
C GLU A 680 40.58 0.75 22.66
N MET A 681 41.77 0.94 23.21
CA MET A 681 42.85 -0.03 23.09
C MET A 681 42.95 -0.84 24.38
N ASN A 682 42.72 -2.15 24.29
CA ASN A 682 42.85 -3.10 25.41
C ASN A 682 43.82 -4.22 25.03
N LEU A 683 44.87 -4.40 25.80
CA LEU A 683 45.90 -5.51 25.62
C LEU A 683 46.44 -5.60 24.20
N GLY A 684 46.70 -4.47 23.53
CA GLY A 684 47.24 -4.42 22.17
C GLY A 684 46.27 -4.65 21.03
N ARG A 685 45.00 -4.83 21.34
CA ARG A 685 43.89 -4.93 20.37
C ARG A 685 42.87 -3.80 20.55
N TYR A 686 42.24 -3.42 19.46
CA TYR A 686 41.13 -2.45 19.52
C TYR A 686 39.84 -3.16 19.88
N SER A 687 39.08 -2.56 20.78
CA SER A 687 37.71 -2.98 21.15
C SER A 687 36.71 -1.84 20.96
N LEU A 688 35.46 -2.18 20.73
CA LEU A 688 34.40 -1.22 20.62
C LEU A 688 33.93 -0.76 22.00
N THR A 689 33.80 0.54 22.21
CA THR A 689 33.08 1.09 23.35
C THR A 689 31.56 0.93 23.14
N ALA A 690 30.75 1.11 24.18
CA ALA A 690 29.29 1.17 24.05
C ALA A 690 28.85 2.22 23.01
N LYS A 691 29.56 3.35 22.92
CA LYS A 691 29.35 4.38 21.91
C LYS A 691 29.69 3.89 20.50
N GLY A 692 30.72 3.05 20.35
CA GLY A 692 31.09 2.41 19.07
C GLY A 692 30.06 1.40 18.59
N VAL A 693 29.50 0.60 19.50
CA VAL A 693 28.40 -0.33 19.16
C VAL A 693 27.17 0.44 18.68
N ARG A 694 26.76 1.51 19.37
CA ARG A 694 25.65 2.39 18.93
C ARG A 694 25.95 3.07 17.59
N ALA A 695 27.21 3.45 17.33
CA ALA A 695 27.63 4.03 16.06
C ALA A 695 27.43 3.07 14.88
N ILE A 696 27.72 1.77 15.04
CA ILE A 696 27.45 0.74 14.00
C ILE A 696 25.96 0.78 13.61
N GLU A 697 25.07 0.80 14.58
CA GLU A 697 23.64 0.78 14.32
C GLU A 697 23.15 2.03 13.58
N ILE A 698 23.59 3.20 14.00
CA ILE A 698 23.29 4.48 13.34
C ILE A 698 23.83 4.48 11.90
N LEU A 699 25.04 4.00 11.68
CA LEU A 699 25.64 3.93 10.34
C LEU A 699 24.92 2.93 9.45
N ARG A 700 24.49 1.78 9.94
CA ARG A 700 23.69 0.78 9.20
C ARG A 700 22.36 1.38 8.78
N ARG A 701 21.60 1.98 9.70
CA ARG A 701 20.33 2.68 9.37
C ARG A 701 20.57 3.80 8.36
N GLY A 702 21.60 4.59 8.56
CA GLY A 702 22.00 5.64 7.62
C GLY A 702 22.32 5.09 6.24
N LEU A 703 23.00 3.96 6.12
CA LEU A 703 23.34 3.32 4.86
C LEU A 703 22.08 2.84 4.10
N VAL A 704 21.16 2.21 4.81
CA VAL A 704 19.88 1.78 4.23
C VAL A 704 19.11 3.00 3.71
N LEU A 705 18.99 4.08 4.50
CA LEU A 705 18.31 5.30 4.10
C LEU A 705 19.00 5.99 2.91
N LEU A 706 20.32 6.05 2.92
CA LEU A 706 21.11 6.64 1.84
C LEU A 706 20.97 5.88 0.51
N ARG A 707 20.70 4.59 0.53
CA ARG A 707 20.49 3.71 -0.64
C ARG A 707 19.01 3.54 -1.00
N SER A 708 18.09 4.06 -0.20
CA SER A 708 16.65 3.93 -0.41
C SER A 708 16.13 4.76 -1.58
N ASP A 709 14.91 4.51 -2.01
CA ASP A 709 14.19 5.30 -3.03
C ASP A 709 13.37 6.45 -2.43
N VAL A 710 13.43 6.62 -1.11
CA VAL A 710 12.69 7.65 -0.37
C VAL A 710 13.62 8.58 0.41
N HIS A 711 13.18 9.80 0.68
CA HIS A 711 13.93 10.76 1.47
C HIS A 711 13.01 11.63 2.32
N PRO A 712 13.51 12.19 3.45
CA PRO A 712 12.74 13.12 4.25
C PRO A 712 12.62 14.49 3.54
N ALA A 713 11.39 14.97 3.39
CA ALA A 713 11.09 16.30 2.88
C ALA A 713 10.40 17.14 3.97
N GLN A 714 10.79 18.40 4.11
CA GLN A 714 10.30 19.26 5.17
C GLN A 714 8.89 19.78 4.87
N VAL A 715 7.99 19.68 5.85
CA VAL A 715 6.63 20.23 5.81
C VAL A 715 6.68 21.77 5.84
N LYS A 716 6.03 22.37 4.85
CA LYS A 716 5.91 23.83 4.73
C LYS A 716 4.74 24.35 5.55
N ARG A 717 3.58 23.74 5.38
CA ARG A 717 2.34 24.09 6.08
C ARG A 717 1.30 22.99 5.98
N ILE A 718 0.31 23.04 6.85
CA ILE A 718 -0.86 22.16 6.84
C ILE A 718 -2.10 23.04 6.71
N ILE A 719 -3.02 22.65 5.84
CA ILE A 719 -4.25 23.39 5.53
C ILE A 719 -5.44 22.52 5.87
N PHE A 720 -6.34 23.03 6.69
CA PHE A 720 -7.62 22.40 7.00
C PHE A 720 -8.62 22.68 5.85
N LEU A 721 -9.23 21.62 5.35
CA LEU A 721 -10.23 21.66 4.28
C LEU A 721 -11.55 21.13 4.83
N PRO A 722 -12.48 22.01 5.20
CA PRO A 722 -13.79 21.59 5.74
C PRO A 722 -14.68 20.99 4.65
N GLY A 723 -15.70 20.26 5.07
CA GLY A 723 -16.78 19.74 4.23
C GLY A 723 -16.81 18.22 4.11
N GLU A 724 -17.96 17.70 3.74
CA GLU A 724 -18.17 16.28 3.43
C GLU A 724 -17.51 15.90 2.11
N ARG A 725 -16.88 14.75 2.08
CA ARG A 725 -16.20 14.23 0.87
C ARG A 725 -16.23 12.72 0.82
N THR A 726 -16.31 12.19 -0.40
CA THR A 726 -15.95 10.80 -0.63
C THR A 726 -14.44 10.67 -0.60
N VAL A 727 -13.96 9.72 0.17
CA VAL A 727 -12.54 9.40 0.34
C VAL A 727 -12.29 7.95 -0.06
N TYR A 728 -11.04 7.64 -0.33
CA TYR A 728 -10.63 6.40 -0.98
C TYR A 728 -9.40 5.83 -0.29
N ASP A 729 -9.23 4.52 -0.34
CA ASP A 729 -8.00 3.87 0.10
C ASP A 729 -7.75 2.58 -0.65
N LEU A 730 -6.50 2.08 -0.54
CA LEU A 730 -5.99 0.90 -1.21
C LEU A 730 -5.25 0.04 -0.20
N THR A 731 -5.48 -1.27 -0.24
CA THR A 731 -4.67 -2.21 0.53
C THR A 731 -3.58 -2.82 -0.34
N VAL A 732 -2.34 -2.69 0.12
CA VAL A 732 -1.16 -3.29 -0.51
C VAL A 732 -0.47 -4.20 0.52
N PRO A 733 -0.63 -5.53 0.42
CA PRO A 733 -0.15 -6.46 1.42
C PRO A 733 1.37 -6.37 1.66
N GLY A 734 1.78 -6.47 2.92
CA GLY A 734 3.19 -6.53 3.31
C GLY A 734 3.97 -5.21 3.27
N THR A 735 3.49 -4.20 2.52
CA THR A 735 4.21 -2.92 2.36
C THR A 735 3.67 -1.81 3.27
N ARG A 736 2.40 -1.89 3.66
CA ARG A 736 1.66 -0.88 4.44
C ARG A 736 1.77 0.54 3.86
N SER A 737 1.96 0.65 2.55
CA SER A 737 2.17 1.95 1.91
C SER A 737 1.78 1.93 0.45
N PHE A 738 1.52 3.11 -0.11
CA PHE A 738 1.44 3.34 -1.55
C PHE A 738 1.87 4.76 -1.89
N VAL A 739 2.20 4.98 -3.16
CA VAL A 739 2.62 6.28 -3.67
C VAL A 739 1.46 6.95 -4.39
N ALA A 740 1.02 8.09 -3.87
CA ALA A 740 0.01 8.95 -4.48
C ALA A 740 0.26 10.41 -4.10
N GLY A 741 -0.62 11.33 -4.48
CA GLY A 741 -0.50 12.75 -4.14
C GLY A 741 0.14 13.59 -5.23
N GLN A 742 -0.16 14.88 -5.22
CA GLN A 742 0.38 15.83 -6.19
C GLN A 742 1.90 15.91 -6.07
N PHE A 743 2.58 15.65 -7.20
CA PHE A 743 4.04 15.62 -7.31
C PHE A 743 4.71 14.49 -6.51
N CYS A 744 3.97 13.39 -6.22
CA CYS A 744 4.51 12.13 -5.68
C CYS A 744 4.83 12.15 -4.17
N THR A 745 3.92 11.62 -3.37
CA THR A 745 4.07 11.48 -1.90
C THR A 745 3.96 10.01 -1.50
N LEU A 746 4.58 9.61 -0.40
CA LEU A 746 4.42 8.28 0.19
C LEU A 746 3.35 8.34 1.28
N ILE A 747 2.36 7.48 1.17
CA ILE A 747 1.18 7.43 2.02
C ILE A 747 1.13 6.07 2.71
N HIS A 748 0.76 6.04 3.98
CA HIS A 748 0.45 4.80 4.68
C HIS A 748 -0.91 4.29 4.17
N ASN A 749 -1.03 3.00 3.85
CA ASN A 749 -2.33 2.43 3.54
C ASN A 749 -3.02 1.99 4.82
N SER A 750 -4.34 2.00 4.83
CA SER A 750 -5.11 1.33 5.86
C SER A 750 -4.84 -0.18 5.78
N ASP A 751 -4.67 -0.81 6.93
CA ASP A 751 -4.51 -2.26 6.98
C ASP A 751 -5.79 -2.95 6.44
N PRO A 752 -5.69 -4.09 5.75
CA PRO A 752 -6.81 -4.77 5.08
C PRO A 752 -7.87 -5.32 6.03
N TRP A 753 -7.75 -5.05 7.32
CA TRP A 753 -8.58 -5.63 8.35
C TRP A 753 -10.07 -5.30 8.21
N GLY A 754 -10.44 -4.12 7.74
CA GLY A 754 -11.83 -3.74 7.49
C GLY A 754 -12.50 -4.66 6.48
N ALA A 755 -11.84 -4.93 5.35
CA ALA A 755 -12.27 -5.90 4.36
C ALA A 755 -12.32 -7.32 4.94
N HIS A 756 -11.30 -7.73 5.69
CA HIS A 756 -11.26 -9.05 6.32
C HIS A 756 -12.40 -9.24 7.33
N ILE A 757 -12.71 -8.25 8.15
CA ILE A 757 -13.86 -8.32 9.06
C ILE A 757 -15.16 -8.43 8.28
N ALA A 758 -15.39 -7.57 7.31
CA ALA A 758 -16.59 -7.60 6.48
C ALA A 758 -16.76 -8.94 5.76
N MET A 759 -15.66 -9.52 5.25
CA MET A 759 -15.63 -10.82 4.61
C MET A 759 -15.94 -11.97 5.58
N VAL A 760 -15.34 -11.98 6.76
CA VAL A 760 -15.58 -12.98 7.82
C VAL A 760 -17.03 -12.96 8.31
N ILE A 761 -17.60 -11.79 8.46
CA ILE A 761 -19.01 -11.63 8.87
C ILE A 761 -19.95 -12.20 7.81
N LYS A 762 -19.70 -11.97 6.51
CA LYS A 762 -20.56 -12.43 5.41
C LYS A 762 -20.38 -13.90 5.04
N SER A 763 -19.15 -14.38 4.89
CA SER A 763 -18.85 -15.70 4.34
C SER A 763 -19.18 -16.85 5.28
N GLY A 764 -19.37 -16.57 6.56
CA GLY A 764 -19.56 -17.61 7.53
C GLY A 764 -18.33 -18.47 7.83
N SER A 765 -17.16 -18.22 7.23
CA SER A 765 -15.91 -18.96 7.44
C SER A 765 -14.78 -18.03 7.91
N ALA A 766 -13.96 -18.49 8.86
CA ALA A 766 -12.84 -17.72 9.40
C ALA A 766 -11.61 -17.65 8.49
N GLY A 767 -11.62 -18.31 7.35
CA GLY A 767 -10.42 -18.59 6.56
C GLY A 767 -10.44 -18.26 5.07
N SER A 768 -11.58 -17.91 4.49
CA SER A 768 -11.66 -17.63 3.05
C SER A 768 -12.75 -16.63 2.74
N ALA A 769 -12.40 -15.60 2.03
CA ALA A 769 -13.27 -14.47 1.82
C ALA A 769 -13.67 -14.33 0.37
N HIS A 770 -14.96 -14.17 0.15
CA HIS A 770 -15.51 -13.66 -1.10
C HIS A 770 -16.15 -12.32 -0.88
N LEU A 771 -15.73 -11.38 -1.71
CA LEU A 771 -16.41 -10.11 -1.89
C LEU A 771 -17.61 -10.31 -2.83
N ARG A 772 -18.79 -10.30 -2.25
CA ARG A 772 -19.99 -9.77 -2.90
C ARG A 772 -20.23 -8.39 -2.36
N GLU A 773 -20.79 -7.50 -3.19
CA GLU A 773 -21.24 -6.18 -2.79
C GLU A 773 -21.90 -6.20 -1.42
N LEU A 774 -21.42 -5.35 -0.52
CA LEU A 774 -22.04 -5.10 0.77
C LEU A 774 -23.28 -4.22 0.55
N THR A 775 -24.29 -4.80 -0.08
CA THR A 775 -25.64 -4.22 -0.12
C THR A 775 -26.55 -5.07 0.73
N THR A 776 -26.54 -4.86 2.03
CA THR A 776 -27.65 -5.29 2.88
C THR A 776 -27.98 -4.19 3.87
N PRO A 777 -29.29 -3.95 4.13
CA PRO A 777 -29.76 -2.91 5.06
C PRO A 777 -29.16 -3.00 6.47
N ASP A 778 -28.62 -4.17 6.86
CA ASP A 778 -28.10 -4.44 8.19
C ASP A 778 -26.60 -4.11 8.37
N ALA A 779 -25.89 -3.77 7.28
CA ALA A 779 -24.53 -3.19 7.32
C ALA A 779 -24.56 -1.66 7.31
N VAL A 780 -25.74 -1.14 7.42
CA VAL A 780 -26.09 0.26 7.32
C VAL A 780 -25.66 0.98 8.59
N TRP A 781 -25.01 2.15 8.39
CA TRP A 781 -25.04 3.24 9.35
C TRP A 781 -23.95 3.34 10.39
N LEU A 782 -22.76 3.02 10.05
CA LEU A 782 -21.70 3.83 10.62
C LEU A 782 -20.89 4.35 9.45
N GLY A 783 -21.28 5.55 9.07
CA GLY A 783 -20.39 6.39 8.28
C GLY A 783 -19.03 6.23 8.91
N VAL A 784 -18.06 5.91 8.11
CA VAL A 784 -16.71 5.75 8.59
C VAL A 784 -16.29 7.07 9.20
N TRP A 785 -16.11 7.05 10.49
CA TRP A 785 -15.58 8.15 11.26
C TRP A 785 -14.07 8.03 11.25
N ALA A 786 -13.45 8.74 10.35
CA ALA A 786 -12.04 9.02 10.51
C ALA A 786 -11.94 10.04 11.63
N SER A 787 -11.45 9.61 12.80
CA SER A 787 -11.06 10.46 13.93
C SER A 787 -12.06 11.50 14.36
N VAL A 788 -12.77 11.17 15.37
CA VAL A 788 -13.59 12.12 16.09
C VAL A 788 -12.76 12.68 17.23
N THR A 789 -12.48 13.98 17.24
CA THR A 789 -12.08 14.71 18.45
C THR A 789 -13.34 15.02 19.25
N GLY A 790 -13.19 15.24 20.58
CA GLY A 790 -14.33 15.51 21.47
C GLY A 790 -15.28 16.64 21.00
N ASP A 791 -14.82 17.53 20.15
CA ASP A 791 -15.52 18.72 19.68
C ASP A 791 -16.18 18.56 18.30
N GLU A 792 -16.17 17.34 17.71
CA GLU A 792 -16.75 17.12 16.38
C GLU A 792 -18.19 16.59 16.46
N PRO A 793 -19.11 17.10 15.62
CA PRO A 793 -20.50 16.65 15.60
C PRO A 793 -20.61 15.22 15.05
N VAL A 794 -21.30 14.36 15.75
CA VAL A 794 -21.63 13.01 15.33
C VAL A 794 -23.07 12.97 14.85
N ILE A 795 -23.29 12.38 13.69
CA ILE A 795 -24.65 12.15 13.17
C ILE A 795 -25.24 10.94 13.88
N VAL A 796 -26.32 11.15 14.62
CA VAL A 796 -27.03 10.10 15.35
C VAL A 796 -28.46 10.02 14.82
N GLU A 797 -28.92 8.81 14.51
CA GLU A 797 -30.33 8.57 14.26
C GLU A 797 -31.04 8.32 15.60
N GLU A 798 -31.93 9.25 15.98
CA GLU A 798 -32.79 9.13 17.13
C GLU A 798 -34.24 9.18 16.69
N ASN A 799 -35.00 8.12 16.89
CA ASN A 799 -36.42 7.97 16.52
C ASN A 799 -36.71 8.20 15.01
N GLY A 800 -35.82 7.73 14.13
CA GLY A 800 -35.98 7.88 12.67
C GLY A 800 -35.60 9.24 12.13
N MET A 801 -34.99 10.12 12.92
CA MET A 801 -34.44 11.41 12.48
C MET A 801 -32.92 11.46 12.71
N ILE A 802 -32.24 11.94 11.69
CA ILE A 802 -30.76 12.13 11.73
C ILE A 802 -30.47 13.48 12.41
N LYS A 803 -29.70 13.46 13.48
CA LYS A 803 -29.25 14.66 14.21
C LYS A 803 -27.72 14.71 14.32
N ASN A 804 -27.16 15.90 14.14
CA ASN A 804 -25.76 16.16 14.49
C ASN A 804 -25.67 16.38 16.00
N GLN A 805 -24.78 15.63 16.66
CA GLN A 805 -24.53 15.77 18.08
C GLN A 805 -23.02 15.86 18.32
N GLU A 806 -22.57 16.84 19.11
CA GLU A 806 -21.16 16.95 19.48
C GLU A 806 -20.80 15.85 20.50
N ILE A 807 -19.62 15.28 20.36
CA ILE A 807 -19.01 14.38 21.34
C ILE A 807 -18.24 15.30 22.30
N GLY A 808 -18.95 15.91 23.23
CA GLY A 808 -18.36 16.75 24.27
C GLY A 808 -17.97 15.97 25.50
#